data_4008051418848222f54e45f8c27229dd
#
_entry.id   4008051418848222f54e45f8c27229dd
#
_cell.length_a   1.000
_cell.length_b   1.000
_cell.length_c   1.000
_cell.angle_alpha   90.00
_cell.angle_beta   90.00
_cell.angle_gamma   90.00
#
_symmetry.space_group_name_H-M   'P 1'
#
loop_
_entity.id
_entity.type
_entity.pdbx_description
1 polymer ?
#
loop_
_entity_poly.entity_id
_entity_poly.type
_entity_poly.pdbx_seq_one_letter_code
_entity_poly.pdbx_strand_id
1 'polypeptide(L)'
;MDGTLCGVWIDGDGRARVSVATEDGGRREGTLPFEPFAWLSSNPFAEPVAGMQFERLGGGAALGTLAKAASLEAFDDFVKAAREHVAVDAIRPLESQFLLQRRARMYGDLAFAKLRRCQVDIETGSADGGFSNAANPGDRVLAIGMRSGGKNRLLVLEAMTDEAEKRLLASFNRELAAIDPDVIEGHNIFKFDLDYLRQRCRLRRVPCAWGRFGQRAAFRSSRLKVAERWIDFPRCDLPGRAVVDTYLLALLNDITARELNSYGLKEVAIHFGITEEEDSDRTYIEGSRIAETFTSDRARFCAYLEDDLRETQGLADLLLPTYFEQTRAFPIALQEATLRGTTVKIDLLFLEEYYHARQSCPQPPEVRPFDGGYTRSFNEGVFRHVLHFDVASLYPSLLLNIARNPANDSLGVFIPLLKRLLEYRLKYKQIARTSTSDEERAEAQARQAAYKILINSFYGYLGFSGARFGDGELAAEVTRRGRELLQKLIDEFGKHGCRMLEADTDGIYLSAEEHFEKPEELLALVVPILPPGIELEFDGQYDAMFCYKAKNYALLESGRVVLRGSALRSRGVEPFLKKLTHSLIRFLLGVEAESPVGLVEEYRKRISESTLPVAELAKGEILGMNPDAYERFIAGGGKPRRASSEAALQMSPRPRMGERVTYYITPKQKGRTSDWQRARPLALYDRDRAPYDPDHYIGKLDDWLDRYGKFIGASAPPRKADSRQGELL
;
A
#
# COMPACT_ATOMS: atom_id res chain seq x y z
N MET A 1 -8.79 -30.43 -17.65
CA MET A 1 -8.93 -30.67 -16.19
C MET A 1 -10.11 -29.83 -15.76
N ASP A 2 -11.20 -30.52 -15.45
CA ASP A 2 -12.38 -29.81 -14.96
C ASP A 2 -12.14 -29.40 -13.50
N GLY A 3 -12.51 -28.19 -13.16
CA GLY A 3 -12.37 -27.63 -11.82
C GLY A 3 -11.75 -26.22 -11.81
N THR A 4 -11.95 -25.53 -10.69
CA THR A 4 -11.45 -24.17 -10.48
C THR A 4 -9.96 -24.16 -10.15
N LEU A 5 -9.16 -23.44 -10.92
CA LEU A 5 -7.71 -23.30 -10.73
C LEU A 5 -7.39 -22.54 -9.43
N CYS A 6 -6.69 -23.19 -8.48
CA CYS A 6 -6.32 -22.63 -7.19
C CYS A 6 -4.81 -22.45 -7.01
N GLY A 7 -4.00 -23.07 -7.84
CA GLY A 7 -2.54 -22.93 -7.81
C GLY A 7 -1.93 -23.23 -9.17
N VAL A 8 -0.89 -22.51 -9.52
CA VAL A 8 -0.10 -22.74 -10.73
C VAL A 8 1.37 -22.52 -10.41
N TRP A 9 2.23 -23.34 -11.01
CA TRP A 9 3.67 -23.25 -10.89
C TRP A 9 4.33 -23.81 -12.16
N ILE A 10 5.24 -23.07 -12.74
CA ILE A 10 6.06 -23.58 -13.84
C ILE A 10 7.31 -24.21 -13.26
N ASP A 11 7.43 -25.53 -13.41
CA ASP A 11 8.56 -26.31 -12.88
C ASP A 11 9.81 -26.17 -13.76
N GLY A 12 10.93 -26.71 -13.26
CA GLY A 12 12.21 -26.70 -13.97
C GLY A 12 12.17 -27.43 -15.32
N ASP A 13 11.24 -28.39 -15.48
CA ASP A 13 11.05 -29.11 -16.76
C ASP A 13 10.21 -28.29 -17.78
N GLY A 14 9.78 -27.07 -17.41
CA GLY A 14 8.95 -26.22 -18.26
C GLY A 14 7.50 -26.65 -18.35
N ARG A 15 7.00 -27.45 -17.39
CA ARG A 15 5.61 -27.89 -17.33
C ARG A 15 4.84 -27.05 -16.31
N ALA A 16 3.57 -26.79 -16.61
CA ALA A 16 2.68 -26.13 -15.68
C ALA A 16 2.09 -27.15 -14.68
N ARG A 17 2.56 -27.13 -13.45
CA ARG A 17 1.93 -27.84 -12.33
C ARG A 17 0.75 -27.01 -11.85
N VAL A 18 -0.42 -27.64 -11.75
CA VAL A 18 -1.65 -26.96 -11.36
C VAL A 18 -2.33 -27.67 -10.21
N SER A 19 -3.00 -26.88 -9.38
CA SER A 19 -3.89 -27.35 -8.33
C SER A 19 -5.29 -26.83 -8.61
N VAL A 20 -6.29 -27.71 -8.65
CA VAL A 20 -7.69 -27.34 -8.90
C VAL A 20 -8.57 -27.74 -7.72
N ALA A 21 -9.57 -26.91 -7.42
CA ALA A 21 -10.57 -27.23 -6.41
C ALA A 21 -11.46 -28.40 -6.91
N THR A 22 -11.79 -29.30 -5.98
CA THR A 22 -12.74 -30.38 -6.19
C THR A 22 -14.08 -30.04 -5.52
N GLU A 23 -15.17 -30.71 -5.92
CA GLU A 23 -16.52 -30.44 -5.40
C GLU A 23 -16.63 -30.68 -3.89
N ASP A 24 -15.87 -31.61 -3.34
CA ASP A 24 -15.77 -31.90 -1.90
C ASP A 24 -14.91 -30.88 -1.13
N GLY A 25 -14.45 -29.81 -1.81
CA GLY A 25 -13.59 -28.77 -1.24
C GLY A 25 -12.12 -29.16 -1.16
N GLY A 26 -11.72 -30.34 -1.65
CA GLY A 26 -10.34 -30.80 -1.78
C GLY A 26 -9.53 -30.00 -2.81
N ARG A 27 -8.28 -30.44 -3.00
CA ARG A 27 -7.41 -29.98 -4.08
C ARG A 27 -6.84 -31.18 -4.82
N ARG A 28 -6.93 -31.15 -6.15
CA ARG A 28 -6.36 -32.15 -7.04
C ARG A 28 -5.21 -31.53 -7.82
N GLU A 29 -4.06 -32.17 -7.77
CA GLU A 29 -2.90 -31.78 -8.54
C GLU A 29 -2.91 -32.36 -9.95
N GLY A 30 -2.28 -31.63 -10.87
CA GLY A 30 -2.11 -32.09 -12.25
C GLY A 30 -0.97 -31.37 -12.96
N THR A 31 -0.70 -31.83 -14.17
CA THR A 31 0.34 -31.26 -15.04
C THR A 31 -0.24 -30.95 -16.39
N LEU A 32 0.02 -29.77 -16.90
CA LEU A 32 -0.42 -29.30 -18.22
C LEU A 32 0.80 -28.90 -19.06
N PRO A 33 0.75 -29.08 -20.39
CA PRO A 33 1.80 -28.59 -21.27
C PRO A 33 1.86 -27.05 -21.22
N PHE A 34 3.06 -26.52 -21.30
CA PHE A 34 3.34 -25.09 -21.34
C PHE A 34 4.52 -24.84 -22.28
N GLU A 35 4.41 -23.85 -23.13
CA GLU A 35 5.46 -23.37 -24.02
C GLU A 35 5.77 -21.91 -23.68
N PRO A 36 6.88 -21.63 -22.97
CA PRO A 36 7.25 -20.25 -22.67
C PRO A 36 7.53 -19.48 -23.96
N PHE A 37 7.16 -18.19 -23.94
CA PHE A 37 7.27 -17.36 -25.14
C PHE A 37 7.77 -15.94 -24.82
N ALA A 38 8.31 -15.27 -25.85
CA ALA A 38 8.68 -13.86 -25.82
C ALA A 38 8.32 -13.17 -27.15
N TRP A 39 7.98 -11.88 -27.07
CA TRP A 39 7.92 -11.01 -28.26
C TRP A 39 9.30 -10.42 -28.54
N LEU A 40 9.69 -10.39 -29.80
CA LEU A 40 10.97 -9.88 -30.28
C LEU A 40 10.74 -8.85 -31.41
N SER A 41 11.66 -7.88 -31.54
CA SER A 41 11.63 -7.01 -32.71
C SER A 41 11.92 -7.77 -34.01
N SER A 42 12.81 -8.77 -33.98
CA SER A 42 13.10 -9.70 -35.08
C SER A 42 13.75 -10.97 -34.52
N ASN A 43 13.86 -12.02 -35.34
CA ASN A 43 14.74 -13.14 -35.01
C ASN A 43 16.21 -12.69 -35.13
N PRO A 44 17.01 -12.72 -34.04
CA PRO A 44 18.40 -12.23 -34.09
C PRO A 44 19.40 -13.24 -34.70
N PHE A 45 18.98 -14.49 -34.94
CA PHE A 45 19.86 -15.55 -35.37
C PHE A 45 19.51 -16.01 -36.77
N ALA A 46 20.54 -16.13 -37.62
CA ALA A 46 20.39 -16.62 -39.00
C ALA A 46 20.18 -18.14 -39.06
N GLU A 47 20.82 -18.87 -38.13
CA GLU A 47 20.71 -20.31 -38.04
C GLU A 47 19.55 -20.72 -37.08
N PRO A 48 18.93 -21.90 -37.32
CA PRO A 48 17.92 -22.43 -36.44
C PRO A 48 18.44 -22.62 -35.01
N VAL A 49 17.74 -22.08 -34.01
CA VAL A 49 18.07 -22.25 -32.60
C VAL A 49 17.34 -23.49 -32.06
N ALA A 50 18.12 -24.44 -31.52
CA ALA A 50 17.58 -25.69 -31.03
C ALA A 50 16.50 -25.43 -29.94
N GLY A 51 15.36 -26.10 -30.05
CA GLY A 51 14.24 -25.97 -29.10
C GLY A 51 13.45 -24.67 -29.22
N MET A 52 13.74 -23.80 -30.21
CA MET A 52 13.02 -22.56 -30.46
C MET A 52 12.19 -22.61 -31.73
N GLN A 53 11.02 -21.99 -31.69
CA GLN A 53 10.15 -21.77 -32.84
C GLN A 53 9.86 -20.27 -32.95
N PHE A 54 9.86 -19.76 -34.18
CA PHE A 54 9.64 -18.34 -34.49
C PHE A 54 8.41 -18.20 -35.38
N GLU A 55 7.54 -17.27 -35.00
CA GLU A 55 6.33 -16.93 -35.74
C GLU A 55 6.33 -15.42 -36.05
N ARG A 56 6.18 -15.03 -37.30
CA ARG A 56 5.99 -13.63 -37.67
C ARG A 56 4.56 -13.21 -37.36
N LEU A 57 4.44 -12.10 -36.66
CA LEU A 57 3.14 -11.55 -36.21
C LEU A 57 2.63 -10.50 -37.20
N GLY A 58 1.30 -10.31 -37.22
CA GLY A 58 0.65 -9.25 -37.99
C GLY A 58 0.84 -7.84 -37.40
N GLY A 59 0.35 -6.79 -38.07
CA GLY A 59 0.14 -5.45 -37.52
C GLY A 59 1.32 -4.48 -37.56
N GLY A 60 2.55 -4.92 -37.74
CA GLY A 60 3.70 -4.03 -37.99
C GLY A 60 4.21 -3.21 -36.79
N ALA A 61 3.82 -3.53 -35.55
CA ALA A 61 4.38 -2.90 -34.35
C ALA A 61 5.83 -3.39 -34.06
N ALA A 62 6.53 -2.70 -33.16
CA ALA A 62 7.95 -2.88 -32.90
C ALA A 62 8.39 -4.33 -32.57
N LEU A 63 7.54 -5.10 -31.89
CA LEU A 63 7.82 -6.49 -31.53
C LEU A 63 7.02 -7.44 -32.44
N GLY A 64 7.55 -7.65 -33.66
CA GLY A 64 6.85 -8.35 -34.73
C GLY A 64 7.10 -9.85 -34.82
N THR A 65 7.86 -10.45 -33.93
CA THR A 65 8.18 -11.88 -33.91
C THR A 65 7.83 -12.49 -32.57
N LEU A 66 7.11 -13.61 -32.56
CA LEU A 66 6.85 -14.43 -31.38
C LEU A 66 7.84 -15.61 -31.38
N ALA A 67 8.66 -15.69 -30.36
CA ALA A 67 9.54 -16.83 -30.10
C ALA A 67 8.90 -17.73 -29.03
N LYS A 68 8.79 -19.02 -29.31
CA LYS A 68 8.31 -20.07 -28.38
C LYS A 68 9.41 -21.07 -28.15
N ALA A 69 9.54 -21.55 -26.91
CA ALA A 69 10.53 -22.54 -26.56
C ALA A 69 9.89 -23.88 -26.15
N ALA A 70 10.57 -24.97 -26.47
CA ALA A 70 10.17 -26.33 -26.10
C ALA A 70 10.48 -26.65 -24.62
N SER A 71 11.39 -25.90 -23.97
CA SER A 71 11.76 -26.05 -22.57
C SER A 71 12.06 -24.72 -21.92
N LEU A 72 12.07 -24.68 -20.57
CA LEU A 72 12.43 -23.48 -19.80
C LEU A 72 13.90 -23.12 -19.98
N GLU A 73 14.82 -24.13 -20.00
CA GLU A 73 16.24 -23.91 -20.22
C GLU A 73 16.51 -23.25 -21.56
N ALA A 74 15.96 -23.80 -22.64
CA ALA A 74 16.07 -23.21 -23.98
C ALA A 74 15.51 -21.79 -24.04
N PHE A 75 14.41 -21.52 -23.32
CA PHE A 75 13.83 -20.19 -23.22
C PHE A 75 14.72 -19.17 -22.52
N ASP A 76 15.25 -19.53 -21.35
CA ASP A 76 16.06 -18.62 -20.54
C ASP A 76 17.41 -18.31 -21.24
N ASP A 77 18.06 -19.31 -21.81
CA ASP A 77 19.29 -19.15 -22.58
C ASP A 77 19.06 -18.30 -23.83
N PHE A 78 17.98 -18.58 -24.58
CA PHE A 78 17.60 -17.81 -25.75
C PHE A 78 17.31 -16.35 -25.40
N VAL A 79 16.46 -16.07 -24.39
CA VAL A 79 16.09 -14.70 -23.99
C VAL A 79 17.32 -13.92 -23.53
N LYS A 80 18.25 -14.56 -22.83
CA LYS A 80 19.50 -13.94 -22.41
C LYS A 80 20.36 -13.54 -23.63
N ALA A 81 20.57 -14.46 -24.57
CA ALA A 81 21.36 -14.19 -25.78
C ALA A 81 20.67 -13.17 -26.70
N ALA A 82 19.36 -13.29 -26.92
CA ALA A 82 18.62 -12.41 -27.81
C ALA A 82 18.61 -10.94 -27.37
N ARG A 83 18.62 -10.67 -26.06
CA ARG A 83 18.66 -9.30 -25.50
C ARG A 83 19.92 -8.51 -25.86
N GLU A 84 20.99 -9.17 -26.23
CA GLU A 84 22.23 -8.52 -26.68
C GLU A 84 22.11 -7.97 -28.12
N HIS A 85 21.11 -8.44 -28.88
CA HIS A 85 20.99 -8.15 -30.31
C HIS A 85 19.68 -7.43 -30.68
N VAL A 86 18.58 -7.74 -30.00
CA VAL A 86 17.24 -7.26 -30.35
C VAL A 86 16.43 -6.89 -29.11
N ALA A 87 15.36 -6.12 -29.33
CA ALA A 87 14.40 -5.87 -28.26
C ALA A 87 13.61 -7.15 -27.96
N VAL A 88 13.57 -7.52 -26.68
CA VAL A 88 12.89 -8.72 -26.16
C VAL A 88 11.94 -8.36 -25.04
N ASP A 89 10.69 -8.72 -25.18
CA ASP A 89 9.67 -8.64 -24.13
C ASP A 89 9.20 -10.04 -23.71
N ALA A 90 9.58 -10.46 -22.52
CA ALA A 90 9.22 -11.73 -21.93
C ALA A 90 8.48 -11.49 -20.62
N ILE A 91 7.18 -11.85 -20.57
CA ILE A 91 6.35 -11.72 -19.35
C ILE A 91 6.93 -12.58 -18.23
N ARG A 92 7.03 -11.99 -17.04
CA ARG A 92 7.41 -12.69 -15.81
C ARG A 92 6.46 -12.30 -14.67
N PRO A 93 6.07 -13.25 -13.80
CA PRO A 93 6.46 -14.67 -13.80
C PRO A 93 5.80 -15.47 -14.94
N LEU A 94 6.33 -16.66 -15.22
CA LEU A 94 5.83 -17.53 -16.31
C LEU A 94 4.41 -18.03 -16.09
N GLU A 95 3.95 -18.10 -14.85
CA GLU A 95 2.57 -18.40 -14.49
C GLU A 95 1.59 -17.43 -15.15
N SER A 96 1.97 -16.14 -15.28
CA SER A 96 1.16 -15.16 -16.02
C SER A 96 1.11 -15.46 -17.52
N GLN A 97 2.21 -15.97 -18.12
CA GLN A 97 2.18 -16.44 -19.50
C GLN A 97 1.24 -17.63 -19.69
N PHE A 98 1.30 -18.62 -18.76
CA PHE A 98 0.43 -19.78 -18.79
C PHE A 98 -1.05 -19.39 -18.71
N LEU A 99 -1.40 -18.50 -17.77
CA LEU A 99 -2.76 -18.00 -17.60
C LEU A 99 -3.25 -17.27 -18.86
N LEU A 100 -2.41 -16.41 -19.43
CA LEU A 100 -2.67 -15.65 -20.64
C LEU A 100 -2.87 -16.56 -21.86
N GLN A 101 -1.98 -17.54 -22.07
CA GLN A 101 -2.07 -18.48 -23.19
C GLN A 101 -3.38 -19.29 -23.18
N ARG A 102 -3.91 -19.58 -22.01
CA ARG A 102 -5.11 -20.40 -21.84
C ARG A 102 -6.38 -19.60 -21.61
N ARG A 103 -6.30 -18.27 -21.59
CA ARG A 103 -7.39 -17.38 -21.12
C ARG A 103 -7.93 -17.83 -19.75
N ALA A 104 -7.05 -18.40 -18.92
CA ALA A 104 -7.39 -18.92 -17.62
C ALA A 104 -7.35 -17.82 -16.55
N ARG A 105 -8.15 -18.01 -15.53
CA ARG A 105 -8.20 -17.14 -14.35
C ARG A 105 -8.04 -17.98 -13.09
N MET A 106 -7.41 -17.39 -12.08
CA MET A 106 -7.34 -18.04 -10.78
C MET A 106 -8.71 -17.95 -10.08
N TYR A 107 -9.01 -18.95 -9.32
CA TYR A 107 -10.17 -19.08 -8.43
C TYR A 107 -11.57 -19.04 -9.08
N GLY A 108 -11.70 -18.78 -10.37
CA GLY A 108 -12.97 -18.89 -11.14
C GLY A 108 -14.21 -18.46 -10.35
N ASP A 109 -15.13 -19.40 -10.11
CA ASP A 109 -16.37 -19.18 -9.33
C ASP A 109 -16.22 -19.51 -7.83
N LEU A 110 -15.01 -19.81 -7.35
CA LEU A 110 -14.77 -20.08 -5.93
C LEU A 110 -15.00 -18.80 -5.11
N ALA A 111 -15.91 -18.82 -4.15
CA ALA A 111 -16.10 -17.70 -3.22
C ALA A 111 -14.87 -17.49 -2.35
N PHE A 112 -14.58 -16.24 -1.96
CA PHE A 112 -13.43 -15.90 -1.10
C PHE A 112 -13.45 -16.69 0.21
N ALA A 113 -14.62 -16.87 0.83
CA ALA A 113 -14.80 -17.66 2.06
C ALA A 113 -14.45 -19.17 1.89
N LYS A 114 -14.42 -19.68 0.66
CA LYS A 114 -14.04 -21.07 0.34
C LYS A 114 -12.57 -21.24 -0.01
N LEU A 115 -11.82 -20.14 -0.06
CA LEU A 115 -10.37 -20.17 -0.26
C LEU A 115 -9.71 -20.81 0.98
N ARG A 116 -8.82 -21.77 0.76
CA ARG A 116 -8.05 -22.39 1.85
C ARG A 116 -6.94 -21.44 2.26
N ARG A 117 -7.10 -20.81 3.40
CA ARG A 117 -6.18 -19.80 3.92
C ARG A 117 -5.53 -20.30 5.21
N CYS A 118 -4.28 -19.93 5.42
CA CYS A 118 -3.53 -20.22 6.64
C CYS A 118 -2.75 -18.98 7.06
N GLN A 119 -3.09 -18.40 8.20
CA GLN A 119 -2.29 -17.37 8.84
C GLN A 119 -1.11 -18.02 9.55
N VAL A 120 0.07 -17.42 9.43
CA VAL A 120 1.31 -17.88 10.05
C VAL A 120 1.98 -16.72 10.75
N ASP A 121 2.41 -16.96 11.98
CA ASP A 121 3.18 -16.04 12.79
C ASP A 121 4.21 -16.80 13.64
N ILE A 122 5.36 -16.21 13.94
CA ILE A 122 6.40 -16.86 14.74
C ILE A 122 6.83 -16.00 15.91
N GLU A 123 7.11 -16.67 17.03
CA GLU A 123 7.76 -16.06 18.18
C GLU A 123 9.19 -16.58 18.33
N THR A 124 10.13 -15.68 18.61
CA THR A 124 11.55 -15.96 18.63
C THR A 124 12.19 -15.51 19.94
N GLY A 125 13.20 -16.26 20.39
CA GLY A 125 13.98 -15.89 21.56
C GLY A 125 15.37 -15.41 21.18
N SER A 126 15.88 -14.40 21.91
CA SER A 126 17.27 -13.96 21.84
C SER A 126 18.08 -14.55 22.97
N ALA A 127 19.26 -15.06 22.69
CA ALA A 127 20.19 -15.58 23.71
C ALA A 127 20.76 -14.46 24.58
N ASP A 128 20.88 -13.24 24.02
CA ASP A 128 21.53 -12.09 24.67
C ASP A 128 20.52 -11.06 25.24
N GLY A 129 19.22 -11.39 25.24
CA GLY A 129 18.14 -10.51 25.71
C GLY A 129 17.82 -9.32 24.81
N GLY A 130 18.46 -9.23 23.63
CA GLY A 130 18.19 -8.24 22.59
C GLY A 130 17.19 -8.76 21.54
N PHE A 131 17.21 -8.17 20.36
CA PHE A 131 16.45 -8.71 19.23
C PHE A 131 17.06 -10.00 18.71
N SER A 132 16.19 -10.98 18.44
CA SER A 132 16.63 -12.27 17.90
C SER A 132 17.21 -12.12 16.48
N ASN A 133 18.31 -12.82 16.23
CA ASN A 133 18.99 -12.90 14.93
C ASN A 133 18.99 -14.35 14.45
N ALA A 134 18.31 -14.62 13.35
CA ALA A 134 18.19 -15.99 12.82
C ALA A 134 19.54 -16.67 12.52
N ALA A 135 20.61 -15.91 12.27
CA ALA A 135 21.95 -16.43 12.05
C ALA A 135 22.66 -16.84 13.35
N ASN A 136 22.23 -16.34 14.51
CA ASN A 136 22.78 -16.71 15.81
C ASN A 136 22.25 -18.10 16.22
N PRO A 137 23.11 -19.11 16.48
CA PRO A 137 22.69 -20.45 16.89
C PRO A 137 21.79 -20.46 18.14
N GLY A 138 21.98 -19.52 19.06
CA GLY A 138 21.24 -19.41 20.31
C GLY A 138 19.84 -18.82 20.16
N ASP A 139 19.61 -18.03 19.12
CA ASP A 139 18.33 -17.33 18.89
C ASP A 139 17.35 -18.26 18.15
N ARG A 140 16.52 -18.95 18.91
CA ARG A 140 15.66 -20.02 18.41
C ARG A 140 14.25 -19.52 18.13
N VAL A 141 13.56 -20.24 17.24
CA VAL A 141 12.12 -20.16 17.11
C VAL A 141 11.49 -20.79 18.35
N LEU A 142 10.76 -20.02 19.13
CA LEU A 142 10.09 -20.46 20.37
C LEU A 142 8.73 -21.10 20.07
N ALA A 143 7.99 -20.53 19.10
CA ALA A 143 6.75 -21.10 18.62
C ALA A 143 6.48 -20.70 17.17
N ILE A 144 5.68 -21.53 16.48
CA ILE A 144 5.10 -21.25 15.18
C ILE A 144 3.58 -21.40 15.35
N GLY A 145 2.87 -20.30 15.19
CA GLY A 145 1.41 -20.26 15.16
C GLY A 145 0.90 -20.46 13.75
N MET A 146 -0.15 -21.25 13.60
CA MET A 146 -0.88 -21.47 12.36
C MET A 146 -2.37 -21.40 12.64
N ARG A 147 -3.12 -20.62 11.83
CA ARG A 147 -4.59 -20.52 11.92
C ARG A 147 -5.21 -20.83 10.57
N SER A 148 -6.13 -21.79 10.53
CA SER A 148 -6.85 -22.13 9.32
C SER A 148 -8.26 -22.62 9.63
N GLY A 149 -9.26 -22.14 8.88
CA GLY A 149 -10.66 -22.49 9.11
C GLY A 149 -11.14 -22.10 10.53
N GLY A 150 -10.63 -21.01 11.08
CA GLY A 150 -10.97 -20.54 12.42
C GLY A 150 -10.30 -21.31 13.58
N LYS A 151 -9.44 -22.31 13.27
CA LYS A 151 -8.77 -23.14 14.29
C LYS A 151 -7.28 -22.80 14.38
N ASN A 152 -6.78 -22.61 15.61
CA ASN A 152 -5.37 -22.41 15.87
C ASN A 152 -4.64 -23.75 16.05
N ARG A 153 -3.39 -23.81 15.57
CA ARG A 153 -2.41 -24.87 15.80
C ARG A 153 -1.11 -24.21 16.23
N LEU A 154 -0.71 -24.42 17.47
CA LEU A 154 0.52 -23.86 18.00
C LEU A 154 1.56 -24.96 18.09
N LEU A 155 2.67 -24.77 17.38
CA LEU A 155 3.86 -25.60 17.48
C LEU A 155 4.83 -24.88 18.40
N VAL A 156 5.06 -25.44 19.58
CA VAL A 156 5.83 -24.81 20.66
C VAL A 156 7.11 -25.55 20.89
N LEU A 157 8.23 -24.84 21.05
CA LEU A 157 9.54 -25.43 21.31
C LEU A 157 9.54 -26.18 22.66
N GLU A 158 9.86 -27.46 22.63
CA GLU A 158 9.82 -28.35 23.78
C GLU A 158 10.98 -28.10 24.75
N ALA A 159 12.17 -27.79 24.20
CA ALA A 159 13.39 -27.55 24.95
C ALA A 159 14.31 -26.61 24.19
N MET A 160 15.14 -25.84 24.88
CA MET A 160 16.12 -24.90 24.29
C MET A 160 17.32 -25.62 23.69
N THR A 161 17.06 -26.61 22.82
CA THR A 161 18.09 -27.43 22.15
C THR A 161 17.94 -27.39 20.64
N ASP A 162 19.02 -27.68 19.92
CA ASP A 162 19.03 -27.68 18.47
C ASP A 162 18.13 -28.78 17.88
N GLU A 163 18.09 -29.95 18.54
CA GLU A 163 17.24 -31.06 18.11
C GLU A 163 15.76 -30.78 18.34
N ALA A 164 15.39 -30.06 19.41
CA ALA A 164 14.00 -29.62 19.62
C ALA A 164 13.57 -28.61 18.56
N GLU A 165 14.41 -27.62 18.22
CA GLU A 165 14.13 -26.68 17.15
C GLU A 165 14.03 -27.37 15.79
N LYS A 166 14.91 -28.34 15.49
CA LYS A 166 14.84 -29.16 14.27
C LYS A 166 13.49 -29.90 14.17
N ARG A 167 13.01 -30.50 15.27
CA ARG A 167 11.70 -31.15 15.32
C ARG A 167 10.56 -30.14 15.10
N LEU A 168 10.64 -28.96 15.72
CA LEU A 168 9.66 -27.87 15.55
C LEU A 168 9.53 -27.47 14.07
N LEU A 169 10.64 -27.20 13.40
CA LEU A 169 10.68 -26.84 11.98
C LEU A 169 10.17 -27.97 11.06
N ALA A 170 10.51 -29.22 11.38
CA ALA A 170 9.98 -30.38 10.65
C ALA A 170 8.46 -30.56 10.89
N SER A 171 7.98 -30.22 12.09
CA SER A 171 6.53 -30.24 12.39
C SER A 171 5.79 -29.19 11.59
N PHE A 172 6.36 -28.00 11.43
CA PHE A 172 5.78 -26.95 10.56
C PHE A 172 5.57 -27.46 9.12
N ASN A 173 6.57 -28.13 8.53
CA ASN A 173 6.43 -28.71 7.20
C ASN A 173 5.25 -29.72 7.13
N ARG A 174 5.10 -30.58 8.14
CA ARG A 174 4.00 -31.60 8.18
C ARG A 174 2.63 -30.96 8.35
N GLU A 175 2.51 -30.01 9.28
CA GLU A 175 1.25 -29.32 9.51
C GLU A 175 0.80 -28.49 8.31
N LEU A 176 1.75 -27.78 7.66
CA LEU A 176 1.46 -27.00 6.45
C LEU A 176 1.00 -27.90 5.28
N ALA A 177 1.64 -29.07 5.14
CA ALA A 177 1.20 -30.06 4.15
C ALA A 177 -0.19 -30.66 4.48
N ALA A 178 -0.51 -30.86 5.76
CA ALA A 178 -1.81 -31.37 6.19
C ALA A 178 -2.94 -30.35 6.02
N ILE A 179 -2.69 -29.05 6.27
CA ILE A 179 -3.63 -27.97 6.03
C ILE A 179 -3.83 -27.76 4.52
N ASP A 180 -2.78 -27.91 3.74
CA ASP A 180 -2.72 -27.67 2.30
C ASP A 180 -3.37 -26.35 1.85
N PRO A 181 -2.92 -25.18 2.35
CA PRO A 181 -3.54 -23.92 2.03
C PRO A 181 -3.26 -23.47 0.59
N ASP A 182 -4.19 -22.71 0.01
CA ASP A 182 -3.99 -21.98 -1.26
C ASP A 182 -3.17 -20.70 -1.00
N VAL A 183 -3.40 -20.10 0.18
CA VAL A 183 -2.80 -18.83 0.58
C VAL A 183 -2.22 -18.94 1.99
N ILE A 184 -0.98 -18.47 2.15
CA ILE A 184 -0.34 -18.25 3.44
C ILE A 184 -0.31 -16.75 3.68
N GLU A 185 -0.78 -16.31 4.83
CA GLU A 185 -0.90 -14.91 5.22
C GLU A 185 -0.11 -14.66 6.50
N GLY A 186 0.50 -13.50 6.60
CA GLY A 186 1.16 -13.03 7.82
C GLY A 186 1.41 -11.54 7.77
N HIS A 187 1.72 -10.95 8.90
CA HIS A 187 2.02 -9.53 8.99
C HIS A 187 3.53 -9.28 8.99
N ASN A 188 4.06 -8.63 7.95
CA ASN A 188 5.50 -8.51 7.69
C ASN A 188 6.19 -9.86 7.43
N ILE A 189 5.42 -10.83 6.95
CA ILE A 189 5.80 -12.23 6.80
C ILE A 189 7.02 -12.45 5.89
N PHE A 190 7.19 -11.61 4.85
CA PHE A 190 8.34 -11.73 3.96
C PHE A 190 9.65 -11.34 4.64
N LYS A 191 9.64 -10.25 5.43
CA LYS A 191 10.85 -9.71 6.05
C LYS A 191 11.22 -10.39 7.34
N PHE A 192 10.25 -10.98 8.03
CA PHE A 192 10.48 -11.61 9.31
C PHE A 192 10.20 -13.10 9.26
N ASP A 193 8.97 -13.56 9.32
CA ASP A 193 8.64 -14.96 9.60
C ASP A 193 9.28 -15.95 8.63
N LEU A 194 9.02 -15.82 7.33
CA LEU A 194 9.51 -16.77 6.34
C LEU A 194 11.02 -16.66 6.13
N ASP A 195 11.60 -15.46 6.24
CA ASP A 195 13.05 -15.31 6.14
C ASP A 195 13.77 -15.86 7.37
N TYR A 196 13.21 -15.64 8.56
CA TYR A 196 13.72 -16.22 9.81
C TYR A 196 13.66 -17.75 9.76
N LEU A 197 12.48 -18.31 9.46
CA LEU A 197 12.29 -19.74 9.31
C LEU A 197 13.24 -20.35 8.27
N ARG A 198 13.46 -19.70 7.11
CA ARG A 198 14.42 -20.13 6.09
C ARG A 198 15.84 -20.24 6.65
N GLN A 199 16.30 -19.23 7.37
CA GLN A 199 17.63 -19.20 7.94
C GLN A 199 17.79 -20.29 9.02
N ARG A 200 16.78 -20.48 9.88
CA ARG A 200 16.78 -21.56 10.89
C ARG A 200 16.72 -22.95 10.25
N CYS A 201 15.88 -23.14 9.23
CA CYS A 201 15.84 -24.38 8.45
C CYS A 201 17.21 -24.72 7.86
N ARG A 202 17.89 -23.73 7.28
CA ARG A 202 19.27 -23.92 6.78
C ARG A 202 20.24 -24.33 7.88
N LEU A 203 20.20 -23.63 9.03
CA LEU A 203 21.08 -23.89 10.17
C LEU A 203 20.83 -25.29 10.75
N ARG A 204 19.57 -25.73 10.86
CA ARG A 204 19.16 -27.05 11.39
C ARG A 204 19.09 -28.15 10.32
N ARG A 205 19.45 -27.86 9.07
CA ARG A 205 19.40 -28.79 7.93
C ARG A 205 18.02 -29.41 7.72
N VAL A 206 16.96 -28.59 7.87
CA VAL A 206 15.58 -28.94 7.56
C VAL A 206 15.22 -28.31 6.19
N PRO A 207 14.63 -29.05 5.24
CA PRO A 207 14.21 -28.44 3.98
C PRO A 207 13.01 -27.52 4.18
N CYS A 208 12.94 -26.39 3.46
CA CYS A 208 11.75 -25.53 3.40
C CYS A 208 10.71 -26.17 2.45
N ALA A 209 10.09 -27.27 2.86
CA ALA A 209 9.13 -28.05 2.07
C ALA A 209 7.73 -27.45 2.18
N TRP A 210 7.58 -26.16 1.82
CA TRP A 210 6.35 -25.36 2.01
C TRP A 210 5.47 -25.24 0.77
N GLY A 211 6.01 -25.64 -0.39
CA GLY A 211 5.25 -25.67 -1.65
C GLY A 211 4.39 -26.93 -1.80
N ARG A 212 3.48 -26.88 -2.79
CA ARG A 212 2.82 -28.06 -3.36
C ARG A 212 3.75 -28.80 -4.32
N PHE A 213 3.29 -29.87 -4.90
CA PHE A 213 3.98 -30.65 -5.94
C PHE A 213 5.34 -31.22 -5.48
N GLY A 214 5.54 -31.41 -4.17
CA GLY A 214 6.83 -31.84 -3.62
C GLY A 214 7.96 -30.81 -3.76
N GLN A 215 7.65 -29.58 -4.08
CA GLN A 215 8.61 -28.52 -4.34
C GLN A 215 8.95 -27.74 -3.07
N ARG A 216 10.17 -27.17 -3.05
CA ARG A 216 10.65 -26.32 -1.95
C ARG A 216 10.32 -24.85 -2.22
N ALA A 217 10.28 -24.06 -1.15
CA ALA A 217 10.20 -22.62 -1.21
C ALA A 217 11.43 -22.02 -1.93
N ALA A 218 11.21 -21.04 -2.80
CA ALA A 218 12.24 -20.27 -3.47
C ALA A 218 12.27 -18.84 -2.90
N PHE A 219 13.48 -18.30 -2.69
CA PHE A 219 13.67 -16.97 -2.12
C PHE A 219 14.50 -16.11 -3.06
N ARG A 220 14.05 -14.87 -3.23
CA ARG A 220 14.76 -13.86 -4.04
C ARG A 220 14.54 -12.46 -3.50
N SER A 221 15.47 -11.55 -3.81
CA SER A 221 15.26 -10.13 -3.52
C SER A 221 14.11 -9.57 -4.36
N SER A 222 13.27 -8.76 -3.75
CA SER A 222 12.15 -8.08 -4.41
C SER A 222 11.90 -6.71 -3.78
N ARG A 223 11.15 -5.88 -4.50
CA ARG A 223 10.74 -4.57 -4.01
C ARG A 223 9.35 -4.19 -4.48
N LEU A 224 8.62 -3.46 -3.64
CA LEU A 224 7.30 -2.91 -3.93
C LEU A 224 7.36 -1.39 -3.88
N LYS A 225 6.79 -0.72 -4.88
CA LYS A 225 6.61 0.72 -4.84
C LYS A 225 5.34 1.07 -4.09
N VAL A 226 5.47 1.84 -3.02
CA VAL A 226 4.34 2.37 -2.22
C VAL A 226 4.43 3.89 -2.26
N ALA A 227 3.55 4.53 -2.99
CA ALA A 227 3.63 5.96 -3.34
C ALA A 227 5.02 6.31 -3.92
N GLU A 228 5.77 7.22 -3.27
CA GLU A 228 7.11 7.64 -3.69
C GLU A 228 8.26 6.76 -3.16
N ARG A 229 7.94 5.69 -2.40
CA ARG A 229 8.95 4.88 -1.70
C ARG A 229 9.03 3.49 -2.28
N TRP A 230 10.26 2.94 -2.30
CA TRP A 230 10.50 1.53 -2.56
C TRP A 230 10.68 0.78 -1.24
N ILE A 231 9.99 -0.35 -1.11
CA ILE A 231 10.08 -1.24 0.04
C ILE A 231 10.78 -2.51 -0.44
N ASP A 232 12.02 -2.73 0.00
CA ASP A 232 12.78 -3.94 -0.30
C ASP A 232 12.43 -5.05 0.69
N PHE A 233 12.31 -6.29 0.19
CA PHE A 233 12.03 -7.48 1.02
C PHE A 233 12.53 -8.76 0.36
N PRO A 234 12.88 -9.80 1.16
CA PRO A 234 13.18 -11.13 0.67
C PRO A 234 11.87 -11.85 0.33
N ARG A 235 11.48 -11.82 -0.93
CA ARG A 235 10.26 -12.46 -1.40
C ARG A 235 10.41 -13.98 -1.33
N CYS A 236 9.40 -14.64 -0.78
CA CYS A 236 9.23 -16.09 -0.79
C CYS A 236 8.21 -16.48 -1.84
N ASP A 237 8.60 -17.31 -2.80
CA ASP A 237 7.71 -17.92 -3.79
C ASP A 237 7.48 -19.38 -3.41
N LEU A 238 6.23 -19.76 -3.21
CA LEU A 238 5.80 -21.10 -2.84
C LEU A 238 5.12 -21.78 -4.03
N PRO A 239 5.70 -22.84 -4.58
CA PRO A 239 5.09 -23.57 -5.69
C PRO A 239 3.62 -23.93 -5.41
N GLY A 240 2.72 -23.46 -6.27
CA GLY A 240 1.28 -23.73 -6.19
C GLY A 240 0.52 -23.09 -5.04
N ARG A 241 1.13 -22.16 -4.30
CA ARG A 241 0.51 -21.36 -3.21
C ARG A 241 0.81 -19.89 -3.39
N ALA A 242 0.00 -19.02 -2.81
CA ALA A 242 0.29 -17.60 -2.70
C ALA A 242 0.78 -17.26 -1.28
N VAL A 243 1.71 -16.32 -1.16
CA VAL A 243 2.06 -15.68 0.11
C VAL A 243 1.54 -14.25 0.07
N VAL A 244 0.82 -13.84 1.11
CA VAL A 244 0.23 -12.51 1.26
C VAL A 244 0.76 -11.87 2.54
N ASP A 245 1.30 -10.66 2.40
CA ASP A 245 1.83 -9.87 3.51
C ASP A 245 0.85 -8.74 3.85
N THR A 246 0.14 -8.86 4.97
CA THR A 246 -0.85 -7.87 5.41
C THR A 246 -0.23 -6.52 5.78
N TYR A 247 1.06 -6.49 6.15
CA TYR A 247 1.82 -5.25 6.33
C TYR A 247 1.92 -4.46 5.01
N LEU A 248 2.24 -5.14 3.91
CA LEU A 248 2.31 -4.50 2.59
C LEU A 248 0.92 -4.06 2.10
N LEU A 249 -0.13 -4.84 2.38
CA LEU A 249 -1.51 -4.45 2.06
C LEU A 249 -1.95 -3.22 2.86
N ALA A 250 -1.63 -3.12 4.15
CA ALA A 250 -1.92 -1.95 4.97
C ALA A 250 -1.20 -0.71 4.45
N LEU A 251 0.07 -0.84 4.06
CA LEU A 251 0.83 0.24 3.41
C LEU A 251 0.16 0.74 2.12
N LEU A 252 -0.28 -0.17 1.26
CA LEU A 252 -0.94 0.16 0.00
C LEU A 252 -2.31 0.82 0.23
N ASN A 253 -3.07 0.35 1.21
CA ASN A 253 -4.37 0.91 1.58
C ASN A 253 -4.25 2.35 2.11
N ASP A 254 -3.23 2.61 2.93
CA ASP A 254 -3.04 3.91 3.60
C ASP A 254 -2.35 4.98 2.72
N ILE A 255 -2.04 4.70 1.44
CA ILE A 255 -1.41 5.68 0.53
C ILE A 255 -2.23 6.97 0.45
N THR A 256 -3.55 6.85 0.31
CA THR A 256 -4.47 7.98 0.13
C THR A 256 -4.94 8.54 1.47
N ALA A 257 -5.38 7.68 2.37
CA ALA A 257 -5.93 8.08 3.66
C ALA A 257 -4.86 8.68 4.58
N ARG A 258 -3.68 8.09 4.63
CA ARG A 258 -2.56 8.49 5.49
C ARG A 258 -2.97 8.64 6.96
N GLU A 259 -3.78 7.70 7.45
CA GLU A 259 -4.36 7.73 8.79
C GLU A 259 -3.55 6.92 9.81
N LEU A 260 -2.80 5.90 9.33
CA LEU A 260 -2.01 5.05 10.19
C LEU A 260 -0.77 5.77 10.73
N ASN A 261 -0.62 5.78 12.04
CA ASN A 261 0.57 6.32 12.72
C ASN A 261 1.73 5.32 12.76
N SER A 262 1.43 4.03 12.72
CA SER A 262 2.34 2.89 12.68
C SER A 262 1.72 1.81 11.79
N TYR A 263 2.56 0.92 11.28
CA TYR A 263 2.13 -0.24 10.50
C TYR A 263 2.41 -1.54 11.24
N GLY A 264 2.58 -1.50 12.56
CA GLY A 264 2.62 -2.69 13.41
C GLY A 264 1.24 -3.35 13.45
N LEU A 265 1.20 -4.69 13.64
CA LEU A 265 -0.03 -5.46 13.59
C LEU A 265 -1.13 -4.89 14.51
N LYS A 266 -0.78 -4.59 15.75
CA LYS A 266 -1.72 -4.09 16.77
C LYS A 266 -2.33 -2.75 16.41
N GLU A 267 -1.50 -1.77 16.03
CA GLU A 267 -1.99 -0.43 15.67
C GLU A 267 -2.85 -0.47 14.41
N VAL A 268 -2.52 -1.34 13.46
CA VAL A 268 -3.31 -1.52 12.24
C VAL A 268 -4.63 -2.23 12.56
N ALA A 269 -4.63 -3.25 13.43
CA ALA A 269 -5.84 -3.96 13.85
C ALA A 269 -6.81 -3.04 14.60
N ILE A 270 -6.30 -2.20 15.51
CA ILE A 270 -7.11 -1.20 16.23
C ILE A 270 -7.67 -0.16 15.23
N HIS A 271 -6.83 0.36 14.34
CA HIS A 271 -7.27 1.37 13.36
C HIS A 271 -8.43 0.88 12.49
N PHE A 272 -8.41 -0.38 12.09
CA PHE A 272 -9.49 -0.99 11.29
C PHE A 272 -10.63 -1.58 12.11
N GLY A 273 -10.62 -1.42 13.44
CA GLY A 273 -11.67 -1.92 14.33
C GLY A 273 -11.74 -3.45 14.44
N ILE A 274 -10.64 -4.15 14.16
CA ILE A 274 -10.52 -5.60 14.31
C ILE A 274 -10.35 -5.95 15.80
N THR A 275 -9.63 -5.09 16.52
CA THR A 275 -9.40 -5.15 17.98
C THR A 275 -9.76 -3.78 18.55
N GLU A 276 -10.45 -3.74 19.68
CA GLU A 276 -10.76 -2.49 20.40
C GLU A 276 -9.51 -1.96 21.10
N GLU A 277 -9.40 -0.63 21.30
CA GLU A 277 -8.22 0.00 21.90
C GLU A 277 -8.02 -0.42 23.36
N GLU A 278 -9.12 -0.67 24.10
CA GLU A 278 -9.15 -1.13 25.49
C GLU A 278 -9.69 -2.57 25.62
N ASP A 279 -9.39 -3.45 24.66
CA ASP A 279 -9.82 -4.85 24.68
C ASP A 279 -9.16 -5.59 25.85
N SER A 280 -9.92 -5.85 26.91
CA SER A 280 -9.47 -6.58 28.11
C SER A 280 -9.12 -8.04 27.83
N ASP A 281 -9.64 -8.61 26.73
CA ASP A 281 -9.45 -10.01 26.36
C ASP A 281 -8.20 -10.20 25.49
N ARG A 282 -7.64 -9.10 24.95
CA ARG A 282 -6.41 -9.10 24.14
C ARG A 282 -5.17 -9.27 25.03
N THR A 283 -4.41 -10.33 24.82
CA THR A 283 -3.14 -10.54 25.49
C THR A 283 -2.05 -9.63 24.92
N TYR A 284 -1.39 -8.87 25.76
CA TYR A 284 -0.27 -8.01 25.40
C TYR A 284 1.03 -8.48 26.05
N ILE A 285 2.09 -8.64 25.24
CA ILE A 285 3.46 -8.91 25.70
C ILE A 285 4.38 -7.91 25.00
N GLU A 286 5.19 -7.20 25.77
CA GLU A 286 6.24 -6.36 25.23
C GLU A 286 7.30 -7.22 24.53
N GLY A 287 7.77 -6.84 23.35
CA GLY A 287 8.69 -7.64 22.54
C GLY A 287 9.98 -8.07 23.27
N SER A 288 10.49 -7.22 24.19
CA SER A 288 11.64 -7.52 25.07
C SER A 288 11.36 -8.63 26.07
N ARG A 289 10.10 -8.91 26.40
CA ARG A 289 9.67 -9.88 27.42
C ARG A 289 9.13 -11.20 26.86
N ILE A 290 9.14 -11.38 25.54
CA ILE A 290 8.62 -12.61 24.89
C ILE A 290 9.35 -13.85 25.38
N ALA A 291 10.70 -13.83 25.41
CA ALA A 291 11.51 -14.96 25.86
C ALA A 291 11.32 -15.24 27.37
N GLU A 292 11.16 -14.22 28.18
CA GLU A 292 10.85 -14.35 29.61
C GLU A 292 9.48 -14.98 29.80
N THR A 293 8.45 -14.45 29.11
CA THR A 293 7.08 -14.96 29.22
C THR A 293 6.96 -16.39 28.69
N PHE A 294 7.73 -16.76 27.65
CA PHE A 294 7.81 -18.13 27.14
C PHE A 294 8.18 -19.14 28.23
N THR A 295 9.07 -18.77 29.16
CA THR A 295 9.53 -19.64 30.25
C THR A 295 8.68 -19.53 31.50
N SER A 296 8.19 -18.34 31.84
CA SER A 296 7.49 -18.07 33.10
C SER A 296 5.98 -18.26 33.01
N ASP A 297 5.36 -17.96 31.86
CA ASP A 297 3.90 -18.03 31.66
C ASP A 297 3.58 -18.50 30.24
N ARG A 298 3.64 -19.80 30.04
CA ARG A 298 3.40 -20.44 28.75
C ARG A 298 1.97 -20.20 28.23
N ALA A 299 1.00 -20.14 29.11
CA ALA A 299 -0.39 -19.93 28.70
C ALA A 299 -0.57 -18.53 28.11
N ARG A 300 -0.05 -17.50 28.78
CA ARG A 300 -0.06 -16.12 28.31
C ARG A 300 0.70 -15.96 27.00
N PHE A 301 1.87 -16.61 26.87
CA PHE A 301 2.64 -16.61 25.63
C PHE A 301 1.85 -17.21 24.44
N CYS A 302 1.17 -18.33 24.66
CA CYS A 302 0.34 -18.95 23.62
C CYS A 302 -0.87 -18.08 23.27
N ALA A 303 -1.56 -17.49 24.25
CA ALA A 303 -2.68 -16.59 24.01
C ALA A 303 -2.26 -15.36 23.18
N TYR A 304 -1.08 -14.80 23.45
CA TYR A 304 -0.51 -13.70 22.67
C TYR A 304 -0.37 -14.06 21.18
N LEU A 305 0.24 -15.22 20.87
CA LEU A 305 0.40 -15.70 19.50
C LEU A 305 -0.94 -16.00 18.82
N GLU A 306 -1.92 -16.51 19.56
CA GLU A 306 -3.29 -16.74 19.03
C GLU A 306 -3.99 -15.44 18.67
N ASP A 307 -3.78 -14.38 19.44
CA ASP A 307 -4.31 -13.05 19.17
C ASP A 307 -3.69 -12.44 17.92
N ASP A 308 -2.35 -12.53 17.75
CA ASP A 308 -1.65 -12.04 16.56
C ASP A 308 -2.13 -12.77 15.28
N LEU A 309 -2.41 -14.07 15.36
CA LEU A 309 -3.01 -14.83 14.26
C LEU A 309 -4.45 -14.37 13.93
N ARG A 310 -5.27 -14.06 14.95
CA ARG A 310 -6.63 -13.58 14.77
C ARG A 310 -6.64 -12.19 14.14
N GLU A 311 -5.79 -11.29 14.59
CA GLU A 311 -5.63 -9.94 14.02
C GLU A 311 -5.14 -10.01 12.57
N THR A 312 -4.18 -10.86 12.27
CA THR A 312 -3.68 -11.10 10.90
C THR A 312 -4.81 -11.60 9.98
N GLN A 313 -5.65 -12.55 10.45
CA GLN A 313 -6.82 -13.00 9.71
C GLN A 313 -7.80 -11.86 9.46
N GLY A 314 -8.14 -11.07 10.48
CA GLY A 314 -9.06 -9.93 10.34
C GLY A 314 -8.57 -8.90 9.34
N LEU A 315 -7.27 -8.58 9.34
CA LEU A 315 -6.66 -7.69 8.33
C LEU A 315 -6.74 -8.28 6.93
N ALA A 316 -6.48 -9.57 6.78
CA ALA A 316 -6.57 -10.23 5.48
C ALA A 316 -8.03 -10.32 5.01
N ASP A 317 -9.00 -10.56 5.90
CA ASP A 317 -10.44 -10.55 5.57
C ASP A 317 -10.90 -9.19 5.05
N LEU A 318 -10.34 -8.11 5.55
CA LEU A 318 -10.64 -6.74 5.12
C LEU A 318 -9.94 -6.34 3.81
N LEU A 319 -8.64 -6.63 3.70
CA LEU A 319 -7.78 -6.04 2.67
C LEU A 319 -7.59 -6.93 1.44
N LEU A 320 -7.67 -8.25 1.57
CA LEU A 320 -7.37 -9.21 0.51
C LEU A 320 -8.50 -9.41 -0.52
N PRO A 321 -9.80 -9.30 -0.20
CA PRO A 321 -10.89 -9.60 -1.15
C PRO A 321 -10.78 -8.82 -2.47
N THR A 322 -10.37 -7.56 -2.44
CA THR A 322 -10.17 -6.74 -3.65
C THR A 322 -9.08 -7.31 -4.57
N TYR A 323 -8.00 -7.84 -4.03
CA TYR A 323 -6.93 -8.47 -4.81
C TYR A 323 -7.32 -9.86 -5.30
N PHE A 324 -8.08 -10.59 -4.51
CA PHE A 324 -8.66 -11.86 -4.92
C PHE A 324 -9.57 -11.67 -6.15
N GLU A 325 -10.46 -10.70 -6.17
CA GLU A 325 -11.30 -10.39 -7.30
C GLU A 325 -10.49 -9.92 -8.53
N GLN A 326 -9.35 -9.29 -8.35
CA GLN A 326 -8.45 -8.97 -9.47
C GLN A 326 -7.92 -10.23 -10.16
N THR A 327 -7.64 -11.31 -9.43
CA THR A 327 -7.18 -12.58 -10.06
C THR A 327 -8.24 -13.27 -10.91
N ARG A 328 -9.50 -12.93 -10.68
CA ARG A 328 -10.64 -13.41 -11.50
C ARG A 328 -10.83 -12.56 -12.77
N ALA A 329 -10.35 -11.34 -12.76
CA ALA A 329 -10.41 -10.41 -13.90
C ALA A 329 -9.18 -10.50 -14.81
N PHE A 330 -8.00 -10.77 -14.25
CA PHE A 330 -6.71 -10.71 -14.92
C PHE A 330 -6.00 -12.08 -14.95
N PRO A 331 -5.16 -12.34 -15.97
CA PRO A 331 -4.31 -13.54 -16.01
C PRO A 331 -3.11 -13.39 -15.06
N ILE A 332 -3.37 -13.34 -13.75
CA ILE A 332 -2.37 -13.08 -12.70
C ILE A 332 -2.63 -13.95 -11.47
N ALA A 333 -1.56 -14.46 -10.85
CA ALA A 333 -1.67 -15.17 -9.57
C ALA A 333 -1.86 -14.19 -8.40
N LEU A 334 -2.44 -14.66 -7.28
CA LEU A 334 -2.81 -13.79 -6.15
C LEU A 334 -1.62 -13.04 -5.53
N GLN A 335 -0.49 -13.72 -5.31
CA GLN A 335 0.71 -13.07 -4.81
C GLN A 335 1.20 -11.94 -5.73
N GLU A 336 1.16 -12.15 -7.06
CA GLU A 336 1.50 -11.10 -8.02
C GLU A 336 0.47 -9.97 -7.99
N ALA A 337 -0.82 -10.28 -7.82
CA ALA A 337 -1.85 -9.26 -7.71
C ALA A 337 -1.64 -8.32 -6.51
N THR A 338 -1.11 -8.81 -5.40
CA THR A 338 -0.77 -8.00 -4.21
C THR A 338 0.55 -7.24 -4.36
N LEU A 339 1.50 -7.72 -5.18
CA LEU A 339 2.85 -7.15 -5.30
C LEU A 339 3.08 -6.32 -6.56
N ARG A 340 2.13 -6.30 -7.50
CA ARG A 340 2.26 -5.56 -8.77
C ARG A 340 1.29 -4.39 -8.86
N GLY A 341 1.77 -3.30 -9.41
CA GLY A 341 0.93 -2.14 -9.73
C GLY A 341 -0.12 -2.45 -10.80
N THR A 342 -1.13 -1.59 -10.89
CA THR A 342 -2.25 -1.73 -11.84
C THR A 342 -1.83 -1.71 -13.30
N THR A 343 -0.75 -1.00 -13.65
CA THR A 343 -0.19 -0.97 -15.01
C THR A 343 0.12 -2.36 -15.56
N VAL A 344 0.80 -3.21 -14.76
CA VAL A 344 1.15 -4.58 -15.18
C VAL A 344 -0.11 -5.41 -15.42
N LYS A 345 -1.14 -5.23 -14.61
CA LYS A 345 -2.42 -5.95 -14.73
C LYS A 345 -3.16 -5.55 -16.00
N ILE A 346 -3.20 -4.25 -16.32
CA ILE A 346 -3.80 -3.73 -17.54
C ILE A 346 -3.02 -4.25 -18.76
N ASP A 347 -1.68 -4.16 -18.74
CA ASP A 347 -0.83 -4.72 -19.79
C ASP A 347 -1.16 -6.20 -20.08
N LEU A 348 -1.35 -7.03 -19.04
CA LEU A 348 -1.66 -8.45 -19.22
C LEU A 348 -2.99 -8.68 -19.96
N LEU A 349 -4.00 -7.83 -19.80
CA LEU A 349 -5.26 -7.91 -20.56
C LEU A 349 -5.03 -7.62 -22.05
N PHE A 350 -4.22 -6.59 -22.37
CA PHE A 350 -3.87 -6.29 -23.75
C PHE A 350 -3.06 -7.40 -24.37
N LEU A 351 -2.01 -7.85 -23.68
CA LEU A 351 -1.12 -8.90 -24.15
C LEU A 351 -1.85 -10.23 -24.38
N GLU A 352 -2.88 -10.53 -23.59
CA GLU A 352 -3.75 -11.68 -23.83
C GLU A 352 -4.46 -11.59 -25.19
N GLU A 353 -5.10 -10.46 -25.50
CA GLU A 353 -5.78 -10.26 -26.77
C GLU A 353 -4.78 -10.25 -27.94
N TYR A 354 -3.62 -9.57 -27.79
CA TYR A 354 -2.57 -9.53 -28.80
C TYR A 354 -1.93 -10.91 -29.08
N TYR A 355 -1.71 -11.70 -28.03
CA TYR A 355 -1.20 -13.08 -28.15
C TYR A 355 -2.16 -13.96 -28.96
N HIS A 356 -3.44 -13.93 -28.64
CA HIS A 356 -4.45 -14.76 -29.32
C HIS A 356 -4.78 -14.27 -30.74
N ALA A 357 -4.69 -12.98 -31.00
CA ALA A 357 -4.84 -12.41 -32.34
C ALA A 357 -3.58 -12.56 -33.22
N ARG A 358 -2.48 -13.11 -32.68
CA ARG A 358 -1.17 -13.18 -33.37
C ARG A 358 -0.70 -11.83 -33.89
N GLN A 359 -0.86 -10.80 -33.06
CA GLN A 359 -0.54 -9.42 -33.37
C GLN A 359 0.78 -9.01 -32.74
N SER A 360 1.56 -8.21 -33.48
CA SER A 360 2.80 -7.59 -32.99
C SER A 360 2.51 -6.64 -31.83
N CYS A 361 3.38 -6.64 -30.81
CA CYS A 361 3.23 -5.78 -29.65
C CYS A 361 4.04 -4.49 -29.78
N PRO A 362 3.52 -3.35 -29.31
CA PRO A 362 4.30 -2.13 -29.21
C PRO A 362 5.31 -2.21 -28.05
N GLN A 363 6.36 -1.40 -28.16
CA GLN A 363 7.17 -1.03 -27.00
C GLN A 363 6.54 0.16 -26.28
N PRO A 364 6.81 0.35 -24.97
CA PRO A 364 6.37 1.53 -24.27
C PRO A 364 6.80 2.81 -24.99
N PRO A 365 5.87 3.74 -25.29
CA PRO A 365 6.21 4.99 -25.95
C PRO A 365 6.90 5.96 -25.00
N GLU A 366 7.60 6.93 -25.56
CA GLU A 366 8.04 8.10 -24.81
C GLU A 366 6.82 8.95 -24.43
N VAL A 367 6.60 9.18 -23.15
CA VAL A 367 5.53 10.05 -22.65
C VAL A 367 6.14 11.38 -22.21
N ARG A 368 5.71 12.47 -22.87
CA ARG A 368 6.09 13.83 -22.49
C ARG A 368 5.25 14.31 -21.32
N PRO A 369 5.79 15.13 -20.40
CA PRO A 369 5.02 15.76 -19.36
C PRO A 369 3.83 16.55 -19.92
N PHE A 370 2.68 16.44 -19.26
CA PHE A 370 1.47 17.18 -19.61
C PHE A 370 0.76 17.65 -18.34
N ASP A 371 -0.16 18.64 -18.48
CA ASP A 371 -0.89 19.19 -17.36
C ASP A 371 -1.86 18.19 -16.76
N GLY A 372 -1.81 18.02 -15.44
CA GLY A 372 -2.68 17.15 -14.68
C GLY A 372 -4.14 17.63 -14.55
N GLY A 373 -4.87 17.04 -13.61
CA GLY A 373 -6.24 17.43 -13.29
C GLY A 373 -6.35 18.85 -12.71
N TYR A 374 -7.58 19.37 -12.70
CA TYR A 374 -7.87 20.67 -12.09
C TYR A 374 -7.78 20.57 -10.56
N THR A 375 -7.00 21.46 -9.95
CA THR A 375 -6.96 21.58 -8.49
C THR A 375 -6.85 23.06 -8.14
N ARG A 376 -7.80 23.57 -7.35
CA ARG A 376 -7.79 24.97 -6.92
C ARG A 376 -8.52 25.13 -5.60
N SER A 377 -7.89 25.84 -4.66
CA SER A 377 -8.54 26.44 -3.51
C SER A 377 -8.93 27.86 -3.86
N PHE A 378 -10.17 28.21 -3.68
CA PHE A 378 -10.73 29.52 -4.07
C PHE A 378 -10.66 30.51 -2.92
N ASN A 379 -10.79 30.03 -1.69
CA ASN A 379 -10.91 30.85 -0.52
C ASN A 379 -10.18 30.20 0.67
N GLU A 380 -9.55 31.01 1.53
CA GLU A 380 -9.06 30.59 2.83
C GLU A 380 -10.03 31.04 3.94
N GLY A 381 -10.15 30.29 5.02
CA GLY A 381 -11.01 30.61 6.15
C GLY A 381 -12.11 29.59 6.38
N VAL A 382 -13.13 29.98 7.15
CA VAL A 382 -14.25 29.11 7.53
C VAL A 382 -15.50 29.47 6.75
N PHE A 383 -16.17 28.46 6.21
CA PHE A 383 -17.40 28.57 5.47
C PHE A 383 -18.43 27.59 6.05
N ARG A 384 -19.71 27.96 5.99
CA ARG A 384 -20.82 27.16 6.47
C ARG A 384 -21.71 26.72 5.31
N HIS A 385 -22.66 25.81 5.59
CA HIS A 385 -23.60 25.28 4.61
C HIS A 385 -22.89 24.72 3.36
N VAL A 386 -21.98 23.77 3.62
CA VAL A 386 -21.06 23.26 2.60
C VAL A 386 -21.64 22.00 1.96
N LEU A 387 -21.69 22.00 0.64
CA LEU A 387 -22.09 20.86 -0.17
C LEU A 387 -20.88 20.34 -0.96
N HIS A 388 -20.81 19.03 -1.14
CA HIS A 388 -19.82 18.35 -1.96
C HIS A 388 -20.50 17.62 -3.12
N PHE A 389 -20.06 17.92 -4.33
CA PHE A 389 -20.47 17.23 -5.54
C PHE A 389 -19.24 16.58 -6.19
N ASP A 390 -19.42 15.35 -6.70
CA ASP A 390 -18.36 14.58 -7.33
C ASP A 390 -18.79 14.07 -8.71
N VAL A 391 -17.89 14.16 -9.69
CA VAL A 391 -18.15 13.62 -11.03
C VAL A 391 -17.79 12.13 -11.05
N ALA A 392 -18.81 11.30 -11.12
CA ALA A 392 -18.65 9.85 -11.04
C ALA A 392 -17.71 9.31 -12.12
N SER A 393 -16.55 8.78 -11.68
CA SER A 393 -15.55 8.21 -12.60
C SER A 393 -15.16 9.14 -13.75
N LEU A 394 -14.86 10.41 -13.49
CA LEU A 394 -14.64 11.48 -14.47
C LEU A 394 -13.76 11.03 -15.65
N TYR A 395 -12.54 10.58 -15.41
CA TYR A 395 -11.60 10.24 -16.49
C TYR A 395 -12.02 9.00 -17.30
N PRO A 396 -12.49 7.90 -16.69
CA PRO A 396 -13.10 6.80 -17.43
C PRO A 396 -14.26 7.22 -18.33
N SER A 397 -15.17 8.05 -17.81
CA SER A 397 -16.32 8.55 -18.57
C SER A 397 -15.89 9.44 -19.75
N LEU A 398 -14.89 10.30 -19.54
CA LEU A 398 -14.29 11.11 -20.61
C LEU A 398 -13.61 10.24 -21.68
N LEU A 399 -12.89 9.18 -21.30
CA LEU A 399 -12.28 8.24 -22.23
C LEU A 399 -13.34 7.57 -23.12
N LEU A 400 -14.46 7.14 -22.53
CA LEU A 400 -15.58 6.56 -23.28
C LEU A 400 -16.23 7.57 -24.22
N ASN A 401 -16.32 8.85 -23.82
CA ASN A 401 -16.86 9.93 -24.68
C ASN A 401 -15.91 10.32 -25.81
N ILE A 402 -14.61 10.28 -25.58
CA ILE A 402 -13.59 10.49 -26.63
C ILE A 402 -13.63 9.34 -27.62
N ALA A 403 -13.93 8.13 -27.16
CA ALA A 403 -14.05 6.91 -27.94
C ALA A 403 -12.82 6.63 -28.84
N ARG A 404 -11.62 7.03 -28.41
CA ARG A 404 -10.36 6.84 -29.12
C ARG A 404 -9.49 5.84 -28.36
N ASN A 405 -9.00 4.81 -29.07
CA ASN A 405 -7.98 3.92 -28.54
C ASN A 405 -6.61 4.59 -28.58
N PRO A 406 -5.64 4.17 -27.73
CA PRO A 406 -4.25 4.59 -27.84
C PRO A 406 -3.71 4.41 -29.26
N ALA A 407 -2.87 5.31 -29.71
CA ALA A 407 -2.35 5.32 -31.10
C ALA A 407 -1.60 4.03 -31.48
N ASN A 408 -0.98 3.36 -30.50
CA ASN A 408 -0.25 2.10 -30.66
C ASN A 408 -1.09 0.84 -30.37
N ASP A 409 -2.37 0.99 -30.03
CA ASP A 409 -3.32 -0.12 -29.87
C ASP A 409 -3.97 -0.47 -31.22
N SER A 410 -3.24 -1.19 -32.07
CA SER A 410 -3.69 -1.57 -33.42
C SER A 410 -4.89 -2.50 -33.45
N LEU A 411 -5.18 -3.23 -32.38
CA LEU A 411 -6.37 -4.07 -32.25
C LEU A 411 -7.60 -3.31 -31.75
N GLY A 412 -7.42 -2.09 -31.23
CA GLY A 412 -8.50 -1.30 -30.68
C GLY A 412 -9.12 -1.91 -29.42
N VAL A 413 -8.32 -2.51 -28.56
CA VAL A 413 -8.77 -3.27 -27.39
C VAL A 413 -9.12 -2.39 -26.19
N PHE A 414 -8.51 -1.19 -26.10
CA PHE A 414 -8.57 -0.31 -24.93
C PHE A 414 -10.02 0.09 -24.55
N ILE A 415 -10.76 0.71 -25.47
CA ILE A 415 -12.12 1.17 -25.21
C ILE A 415 -13.07 0.01 -24.94
N PRO A 416 -13.08 -1.11 -25.70
CA PRO A 416 -13.88 -2.29 -25.39
C PRO A 416 -13.60 -2.89 -24.01
N LEU A 417 -12.32 -2.97 -23.59
CA LEU A 417 -11.96 -3.44 -22.26
C LEU A 417 -12.50 -2.50 -21.15
N LEU A 418 -12.28 -1.20 -21.30
CA LEU A 418 -12.76 -0.21 -20.35
C LEU A 418 -14.29 -0.28 -20.20
N LYS A 419 -15.01 -0.38 -21.31
CA LYS A 419 -16.48 -0.49 -21.34
C LYS A 419 -16.95 -1.75 -20.60
N ARG A 420 -16.33 -2.92 -20.91
CA ARG A 420 -16.66 -4.20 -20.26
C ARG A 420 -16.42 -4.15 -18.74
N LEU A 421 -15.32 -3.54 -18.30
CA LEU A 421 -15.02 -3.40 -16.86
C LEU A 421 -16.03 -2.48 -16.17
N LEU A 422 -16.47 -1.40 -16.84
CA LEU A 422 -17.49 -0.52 -16.30
C LEU A 422 -18.85 -1.23 -16.17
N GLU A 423 -19.26 -2.01 -17.17
CA GLU A 423 -20.48 -2.82 -17.14
C GLU A 423 -20.45 -3.80 -15.96
N TYR A 424 -19.32 -4.50 -15.76
CA TYR A 424 -19.16 -5.38 -14.60
C TYR A 424 -19.23 -4.62 -13.28
N ARG A 425 -18.58 -3.45 -13.17
CA ARG A 425 -18.69 -2.63 -11.96
C ARG A 425 -20.12 -2.25 -11.65
N LEU A 426 -20.87 -1.74 -12.62
CA LEU A 426 -22.26 -1.34 -12.44
C LEU A 426 -23.14 -2.51 -12.01
N LYS A 427 -22.96 -3.69 -12.64
CA LYS A 427 -23.66 -4.91 -12.25
C LYS A 427 -23.42 -5.25 -10.77
N TYR A 428 -22.16 -5.28 -10.33
CA TYR A 428 -21.85 -5.64 -8.94
C TYR A 428 -22.18 -4.53 -7.95
N LYS A 429 -22.13 -3.24 -8.33
CA LYS A 429 -22.67 -2.13 -7.54
C LYS A 429 -24.17 -2.31 -7.27
N GLN A 430 -24.91 -2.77 -8.27
CA GLN A 430 -26.33 -3.08 -8.13
C GLN A 430 -26.56 -4.27 -7.18
N ILE A 431 -25.87 -5.38 -7.37
CA ILE A 431 -25.98 -6.56 -6.50
C ILE A 431 -25.66 -6.20 -5.05
N ALA A 432 -24.59 -5.44 -4.81
CA ALA A 432 -24.21 -4.98 -3.47
C ALA A 432 -25.30 -4.11 -2.79
N ARG A 433 -26.13 -3.42 -3.57
CA ARG A 433 -27.25 -2.60 -3.04
C ARG A 433 -28.50 -3.40 -2.79
N THR A 434 -28.78 -4.42 -3.60
CA THR A 434 -30.09 -5.10 -3.63
C THR A 434 -30.09 -6.50 -3.03
N SER A 435 -28.91 -7.14 -2.86
CA SER A 435 -28.82 -8.48 -2.28
C SER A 435 -29.26 -8.49 -0.81
N THR A 436 -30.05 -9.51 -0.46
CA THR A 436 -30.46 -9.81 0.92
C THR A 436 -29.47 -10.71 1.67
N SER A 437 -28.55 -11.38 0.94
CA SER A 437 -27.49 -12.20 1.52
C SER A 437 -26.28 -11.36 1.88
N ASP A 438 -25.83 -11.43 3.13
CA ASP A 438 -24.64 -10.72 3.60
C ASP A 438 -23.36 -11.18 2.87
N GLU A 439 -23.25 -12.50 2.58
CA GLU A 439 -22.13 -13.05 1.85
C GLU A 439 -22.09 -12.54 0.41
N GLU A 440 -23.22 -12.58 -0.31
CA GLU A 440 -23.32 -12.07 -1.68
C GLU A 440 -23.08 -10.56 -1.73
N ARG A 441 -23.58 -9.81 -0.75
CA ARG A 441 -23.35 -8.36 -0.63
C ARG A 441 -21.87 -8.04 -0.45
N ALA A 442 -21.18 -8.74 0.46
CA ALA A 442 -19.75 -8.56 0.73
C ALA A 442 -18.91 -8.91 -0.51
N GLU A 443 -19.22 -10.02 -1.20
CA GLU A 443 -18.54 -10.42 -2.43
C GLU A 443 -18.76 -9.38 -3.55
N ALA A 444 -19.99 -8.92 -3.75
CA ALA A 444 -20.32 -7.92 -4.74
C ALA A 444 -19.64 -6.57 -4.43
N GLN A 445 -19.55 -6.20 -3.15
CA GLN A 445 -18.82 -5.01 -2.70
C GLN A 445 -17.32 -5.10 -3.01
N ALA A 446 -16.68 -6.25 -2.74
CA ALA A 446 -15.28 -6.47 -3.08
C ALA A 446 -15.02 -6.40 -4.59
N ARG A 447 -15.91 -7.01 -5.40
CA ARG A 447 -15.84 -6.97 -6.87
C ARG A 447 -15.98 -5.56 -7.43
N GLN A 448 -17.02 -4.82 -7.01
CA GLN A 448 -17.20 -3.46 -7.52
C GLN A 448 -16.04 -2.55 -7.10
N ALA A 449 -15.47 -2.72 -5.90
CA ALA A 449 -14.31 -1.97 -5.44
C ALA A 449 -13.06 -2.30 -6.28
N ALA A 450 -12.81 -3.60 -6.56
CA ALA A 450 -11.74 -4.02 -7.46
C ALA A 450 -11.86 -3.40 -8.85
N TYR A 451 -13.03 -3.47 -9.46
CA TYR A 451 -13.26 -2.87 -10.77
C TYR A 451 -13.16 -1.33 -10.75
N LYS A 452 -13.59 -0.66 -9.68
CA LYS A 452 -13.42 0.80 -9.51
C LYS A 452 -11.95 1.19 -9.58
N ILE A 453 -11.08 0.50 -8.83
CA ILE A 453 -9.63 0.75 -8.84
C ILE A 453 -9.06 0.56 -10.25
N LEU A 454 -9.45 -0.51 -10.92
CA LEU A 454 -8.94 -0.84 -12.26
C LEU A 454 -9.37 0.19 -13.30
N ILE A 455 -10.64 0.52 -13.35
CA ILE A 455 -11.21 1.50 -14.30
C ILE A 455 -10.52 2.86 -14.12
N ASN A 456 -10.37 3.31 -12.88
CA ASN A 456 -9.69 4.59 -12.60
C ASN A 456 -8.19 4.55 -12.97
N SER A 457 -7.59 3.36 -13.01
CA SER A 457 -6.19 3.20 -13.38
C SER A 457 -5.94 3.29 -14.91
N PHE A 458 -6.97 3.18 -15.74
CA PHE A 458 -6.82 3.28 -17.22
C PHE A 458 -6.30 4.63 -17.67
N TYR A 459 -6.75 5.71 -17.04
CA TYR A 459 -6.20 7.04 -17.31
C TYR A 459 -4.71 7.12 -16.92
N GLY A 460 -4.37 6.70 -15.69
CA GLY A 460 -2.99 6.70 -15.21
C GLY A 460 -2.06 5.79 -16.04
N TYR A 461 -2.62 4.72 -16.60
CA TYR A 461 -1.92 3.82 -17.52
C TYR A 461 -1.47 4.55 -18.79
N LEU A 462 -2.33 5.37 -19.40
CA LEU A 462 -2.00 6.12 -20.61
C LEU A 462 -0.83 7.07 -20.43
N GLY A 463 -0.73 7.73 -19.27
CA GLY A 463 0.33 8.70 -18.98
C GLY A 463 1.60 8.09 -18.38
N PHE A 464 1.69 6.77 -18.22
CA PHE A 464 2.85 6.12 -17.61
C PHE A 464 3.86 5.64 -18.67
N SER A 465 5.10 6.10 -18.56
CA SER A 465 6.18 5.79 -19.52
C SER A 465 6.56 4.30 -19.61
N GLY A 466 6.13 3.48 -18.64
CA GLY A 466 6.35 2.02 -18.69
C GLY A 466 5.18 1.22 -19.24
N ALA A 467 4.07 1.87 -19.64
CA ALA A 467 2.91 1.21 -20.22
C ALA A 467 3.12 0.94 -21.71
N ARG A 468 2.95 -0.32 -22.14
CA ARG A 468 3.17 -0.69 -23.56
C ARG A 468 2.21 0.01 -24.51
N PHE A 469 0.98 0.18 -24.09
CA PHE A 469 -0.10 0.83 -24.82
C PHE A 469 -0.36 2.25 -24.28
N GLY A 470 0.66 2.91 -23.72
CA GLY A 470 0.60 4.30 -23.28
C GLY A 470 0.32 5.26 -24.44
N ASP A 471 -0.39 6.36 -24.16
CA ASP A 471 -0.67 7.45 -25.11
C ASP A 471 -0.76 8.76 -24.32
N GLY A 472 0.36 9.50 -24.27
CA GLY A 472 0.44 10.77 -23.56
C GLY A 472 -0.45 11.87 -24.13
N GLU A 473 -0.72 11.83 -25.44
CA GLU A 473 -1.63 12.82 -26.10
C GLU A 473 -3.08 12.54 -25.71
N LEU A 474 -3.49 11.25 -25.68
CA LEU A 474 -4.83 10.89 -25.22
C LEU A 474 -4.99 11.21 -23.72
N ALA A 475 -3.96 10.97 -22.89
CA ALA A 475 -3.97 11.33 -21.48
C ALA A 475 -4.11 12.85 -21.27
N ALA A 476 -3.38 13.65 -22.04
CA ALA A 476 -3.46 15.12 -22.03
C ALA A 476 -4.85 15.63 -22.48
N GLU A 477 -5.44 15.02 -23.50
CA GLU A 477 -6.78 15.32 -23.97
C GLU A 477 -7.84 15.07 -22.88
N VAL A 478 -7.74 13.94 -22.18
CA VAL A 478 -8.65 13.59 -21.05
C VAL A 478 -8.58 14.62 -19.93
N THR A 479 -7.37 15.01 -19.49
CA THR A 479 -7.24 16.02 -18.43
C THR A 479 -7.68 17.40 -18.87
N ARG A 480 -7.42 17.77 -20.12
CA ARG A 480 -7.91 19.03 -20.69
C ARG A 480 -9.44 19.10 -20.64
N ARG A 481 -10.14 18.06 -21.13
CA ARG A 481 -11.60 17.99 -21.08
C ARG A 481 -12.13 17.95 -19.65
N GLY A 482 -11.43 17.26 -18.73
CA GLY A 482 -11.77 17.26 -17.32
C GLY A 482 -11.70 18.67 -16.70
N ARG A 483 -10.62 19.42 -16.99
CA ARG A 483 -10.48 20.81 -16.54
C ARG A 483 -11.58 21.71 -17.10
N GLU A 484 -11.91 21.57 -18.39
CA GLU A 484 -12.95 22.35 -19.05
C GLU A 484 -14.34 22.05 -18.46
N LEU A 485 -14.63 20.78 -18.17
CA LEU A 485 -15.88 20.38 -17.55
C LEU A 485 -16.02 20.95 -16.14
N LEU A 486 -14.96 20.80 -15.30
CA LEU A 486 -14.96 21.36 -13.95
C LEU A 486 -15.12 22.88 -13.96
N GLN A 487 -14.49 23.60 -14.89
CA GLN A 487 -14.66 25.04 -15.01
C GLN A 487 -16.13 25.40 -15.37
N LYS A 488 -16.75 24.66 -16.29
CA LYS A 488 -18.18 24.87 -16.63
C LYS A 488 -19.08 24.60 -15.41
N LEU A 489 -18.82 23.56 -14.64
CA LEU A 489 -19.57 23.26 -13.41
C LEU A 489 -19.40 24.37 -12.37
N ILE A 490 -18.19 24.86 -12.16
CA ILE A 490 -17.87 25.98 -11.26
C ILE A 490 -18.65 27.23 -11.67
N ASP A 491 -18.63 27.55 -12.95
CA ASP A 491 -19.35 28.71 -13.49
C ASP A 491 -20.88 28.56 -13.34
N GLU A 492 -21.40 27.35 -13.55
CA GLU A 492 -22.84 27.06 -13.41
C GLU A 492 -23.30 27.14 -11.96
N PHE A 493 -22.56 26.47 -11.03
CA PHE A 493 -22.84 26.62 -9.60
C PHE A 493 -22.81 28.09 -9.14
N GLY A 494 -21.86 28.87 -9.69
CA GLY A 494 -21.78 30.32 -9.42
C GLY A 494 -23.02 31.09 -9.83
N LYS A 495 -23.69 30.75 -10.96
CA LYS A 495 -24.94 31.36 -11.41
C LYS A 495 -26.10 31.11 -10.45
N HIS A 496 -26.05 29.98 -9.72
CA HIS A 496 -27.03 29.60 -8.71
C HIS A 496 -26.66 30.08 -7.29
N GLY A 497 -25.84 31.13 -7.16
CA GLY A 497 -25.52 31.77 -5.88
C GLY A 497 -24.52 30.98 -5.01
N CYS A 498 -23.93 29.94 -5.54
CA CYS A 498 -22.98 29.13 -4.77
C CYS A 498 -21.58 29.77 -4.73
N ARG A 499 -20.93 29.74 -3.57
CA ARG A 499 -19.56 30.19 -3.39
C ARG A 499 -18.60 29.00 -3.45
N MET A 500 -17.73 28.98 -4.44
CA MET A 500 -16.72 27.91 -4.59
C MET A 500 -15.67 27.95 -3.47
N LEU A 501 -15.34 26.79 -2.88
CA LEU A 501 -14.38 26.65 -1.82
C LEU A 501 -13.13 25.90 -2.30
N GLU A 502 -13.31 24.69 -2.80
CA GLU A 502 -12.25 23.81 -3.27
C GLU A 502 -12.74 23.04 -4.50
N ALA A 503 -11.88 22.85 -5.49
CA ALA A 503 -12.10 21.90 -6.57
C ALA A 503 -10.85 21.02 -6.71
N ASP A 504 -11.04 19.71 -6.78
CA ASP A 504 -9.95 18.74 -6.88
C ASP A 504 -10.31 17.58 -7.79
N THR A 505 -9.76 17.63 -8.98
CA THR A 505 -9.83 16.59 -10.02
C THR A 505 -11.24 16.29 -10.53
N ASP A 506 -12.13 15.80 -9.69
CA ASP A 506 -13.50 15.36 -9.96
C ASP A 506 -14.53 15.91 -8.95
N GLY A 507 -14.06 16.39 -7.78
CA GLY A 507 -14.88 16.88 -6.70
C GLY A 507 -14.90 18.41 -6.58
N ILE A 508 -16.04 18.97 -6.18
CA ILE A 508 -16.27 20.40 -5.95
C ILE A 508 -16.91 20.60 -4.57
N TYR A 509 -16.25 21.37 -3.71
CA TYR A 509 -16.81 21.88 -2.45
C TYR A 509 -17.27 23.31 -2.64
N LEU A 510 -18.48 23.59 -2.21
CA LEU A 510 -19.09 24.92 -2.32
C LEU A 510 -19.92 25.24 -1.08
N SER A 511 -20.06 26.52 -0.76
CA SER A 511 -20.99 27.01 0.25
C SER A 511 -22.27 27.50 -0.46
N ALA A 512 -23.42 26.97 -0.05
CA ALA A 512 -24.71 27.18 -0.69
C ALA A 512 -25.84 27.23 0.35
N GLU A 513 -26.05 28.37 1.01
CA GLU A 513 -27.03 28.53 2.08
C GLU A 513 -28.45 28.24 1.61
N GLU A 514 -28.83 28.76 0.43
CA GLU A 514 -30.18 28.60 -0.13
C GLU A 514 -30.49 27.16 -0.56
N HIS A 515 -29.49 26.38 -0.87
CA HIS A 515 -29.63 25.01 -1.37
C HIS A 515 -29.20 23.94 -0.34
N PHE A 516 -28.82 24.37 0.86
CA PHE A 516 -28.20 23.44 1.84
C PHE A 516 -29.16 22.33 2.24
N GLU A 517 -30.45 22.66 2.48
CA GLU A 517 -31.47 21.68 2.86
C GLU A 517 -31.97 20.81 1.69
N LYS A 518 -31.66 21.20 0.44
CA LYS A 518 -32.17 20.56 -0.77
C LYS A 518 -31.10 20.45 -1.86
N PRO A 519 -30.02 19.76 -1.62
CA PRO A 519 -28.90 19.65 -2.58
C PRO A 519 -29.30 19.01 -3.90
N GLU A 520 -30.31 18.13 -3.91
CA GLU A 520 -30.84 17.50 -5.12
C GLU A 520 -31.51 18.51 -6.07
N GLU A 521 -32.12 19.59 -5.56
CA GLU A 521 -32.67 20.65 -6.40
C GLU A 521 -31.55 21.40 -7.13
N LEU A 522 -30.43 21.69 -6.44
CA LEU A 522 -29.23 22.28 -7.04
C LEU A 522 -28.60 21.36 -8.07
N LEU A 523 -28.48 20.06 -7.75
CA LEU A 523 -27.98 19.06 -8.68
C LEU A 523 -28.81 19.02 -9.97
N ALA A 524 -30.15 19.03 -9.86
CA ALA A 524 -31.07 19.05 -11.01
C ALA A 524 -30.89 20.26 -11.91
N LEU A 525 -30.53 21.43 -11.35
CA LEU A 525 -30.27 22.67 -12.11
C LEU A 525 -28.95 22.57 -12.91
N VAL A 526 -27.95 21.87 -12.39
CA VAL A 526 -26.60 21.79 -12.99
C VAL A 526 -26.43 20.62 -13.95
N VAL A 527 -27.12 19.49 -13.73
CA VAL A 527 -27.01 18.27 -14.58
C VAL A 527 -27.20 18.56 -16.08
N PRO A 528 -28.08 19.48 -16.55
CA PRO A 528 -28.26 19.71 -17.98
C PRO A 528 -27.03 20.17 -18.76
N ILE A 529 -26.00 20.71 -18.10
CA ILE A 529 -24.75 21.11 -18.80
C ILE A 529 -23.76 19.96 -19.02
N LEU A 530 -24.02 18.80 -18.42
CA LEU A 530 -23.12 17.67 -18.50
C LEU A 530 -23.15 17.01 -19.88
N PRO A 531 -21.99 16.60 -20.42
CA PRO A 531 -21.95 15.75 -21.60
C PRO A 531 -22.64 14.39 -21.37
N PRO A 532 -23.18 13.76 -22.41
CA PRO A 532 -23.78 12.43 -22.28
C PRO A 532 -22.86 11.41 -21.62
N GLY A 533 -23.40 10.60 -20.70
CA GLY A 533 -22.64 9.54 -20.02
C GLY A 533 -21.70 10.05 -18.92
N ILE A 534 -21.75 11.33 -18.57
CA ILE A 534 -21.08 11.89 -17.38
C ILE A 534 -22.14 12.16 -16.33
N GLU A 535 -21.93 11.66 -15.14
CA GLU A 535 -22.84 11.78 -14.00
C GLU A 535 -22.20 12.65 -12.92
N LEU A 536 -22.95 13.60 -12.39
CA LEU A 536 -22.61 14.36 -11.19
C LEU A 536 -23.42 13.79 -10.03
N GLU A 537 -22.75 13.42 -8.95
CA GLU A 537 -23.37 12.88 -7.75
C GLU A 537 -23.25 13.91 -6.61
N PHE A 538 -24.27 14.03 -5.78
CA PHE A 538 -24.17 14.67 -4.49
C PHE A 538 -23.49 13.68 -3.53
N ASP A 539 -22.31 14.04 -3.00
CA ASP A 539 -21.46 13.14 -2.23
C ASP A 539 -21.46 13.44 -0.72
N GLY A 540 -21.78 14.69 -0.34
CA GLY A 540 -21.80 15.01 1.09
C GLY A 540 -22.27 16.43 1.41
N GLN A 541 -22.71 16.58 2.68
CA GLN A 541 -23.19 17.81 3.28
C GLN A 541 -22.47 18.03 4.62
N TYR A 542 -21.98 19.26 4.84
CA TYR A 542 -21.16 19.59 6.01
C TYR A 542 -21.59 20.91 6.62
N ASP A 543 -21.71 20.95 7.95
CA ASP A 543 -22.10 22.16 8.68
C ASP A 543 -21.13 23.32 8.46
N ALA A 544 -19.83 22.98 8.40
CA ALA A 544 -18.76 23.94 8.15
C ALA A 544 -17.53 23.29 7.49
N MET A 545 -16.75 24.12 6.79
CA MET A 545 -15.45 23.76 6.23
C MET A 545 -14.42 24.85 6.55
N PHE A 546 -13.29 24.44 7.08
CA PHE A 546 -12.10 25.28 7.18
C PHE A 546 -11.17 25.00 5.99
N CYS A 547 -11.03 25.96 5.10
CA CYS A 547 -10.14 25.91 3.94
C CYS A 547 -8.79 26.54 4.31
N TYR A 548 -7.70 25.75 4.27
CA TYR A 548 -6.35 26.24 4.56
C TYR A 548 -5.53 26.47 3.29
N LYS A 549 -5.39 25.45 2.45
CA LYS A 549 -4.71 25.45 1.14
C LYS A 549 -5.30 24.34 0.27
N ALA A 550 -5.04 24.39 -1.03
CA ALA A 550 -5.43 23.32 -1.95
C ALA A 550 -5.11 21.92 -1.36
N LYS A 551 -6.13 21.05 -1.34
CA LYS A 551 -6.09 19.70 -0.76
C LYS A 551 -5.85 19.64 0.77
N ASN A 552 -5.93 20.76 1.49
CA ASN A 552 -5.73 20.83 2.95
C ASN A 552 -6.89 21.61 3.58
N TYR A 553 -7.86 20.89 4.12
CA TYR A 553 -9.07 21.46 4.72
C TYR A 553 -9.62 20.55 5.83
N ALA A 554 -10.47 21.10 6.66
CA ALA A 554 -11.21 20.37 7.69
C ALA A 554 -12.71 20.56 7.48
N LEU A 555 -13.48 19.48 7.69
CA LEU A 555 -14.93 19.45 7.53
C LEU A 555 -15.58 19.17 8.89
N LEU A 556 -16.73 19.78 9.13
CA LEU A 556 -17.61 19.47 10.27
C LEU A 556 -18.85 18.75 9.77
N GLU A 557 -18.98 17.49 10.13
CA GLU A 557 -20.10 16.62 9.78
C GLU A 557 -20.79 16.11 11.05
N SER A 558 -21.99 16.58 11.31
CA SER A 558 -22.78 16.14 12.50
C SER A 558 -21.99 16.18 13.81
N GLY A 559 -21.21 17.25 14.05
CA GLY A 559 -20.38 17.42 15.23
C GLY A 559 -19.00 16.72 15.18
N ARG A 560 -18.74 15.90 14.17
CA ARG A 560 -17.47 15.23 13.95
C ARG A 560 -16.57 16.05 13.01
N VAL A 561 -15.31 16.22 13.41
CA VAL A 561 -14.31 16.89 12.57
C VAL A 561 -13.58 15.87 11.70
N VAL A 562 -13.58 16.07 10.39
CA VAL A 562 -12.87 15.26 9.40
C VAL A 562 -11.76 16.09 8.77
N LEU A 563 -10.51 15.63 8.90
CA LEU A 563 -9.35 16.32 8.32
C LEU A 563 -8.99 15.77 6.93
N ARG A 564 -8.61 16.64 6.02
CA ARG A 564 -8.07 16.30 4.70
C ARG A 564 -6.74 17.00 4.46
N GLY A 565 -5.84 16.30 3.79
CA GLY A 565 -4.52 16.82 3.40
C GLY A 565 -3.41 16.66 4.44
N SER A 566 -2.18 16.62 3.95
CA SER A 566 -0.98 16.34 4.75
C SER A 566 -0.59 17.48 5.70
N ALA A 567 -0.94 18.72 5.37
CA ALA A 567 -0.58 19.88 6.21
C ALA A 567 -1.35 19.90 7.53
N LEU A 568 -2.63 19.48 7.55
CA LEU A 568 -3.46 19.44 8.75
C LEU A 568 -3.33 18.12 9.51
N ARG A 569 -3.03 17.01 8.82
CA ARG A 569 -2.88 15.67 9.41
C ARG A 569 -1.46 15.35 9.89
N SER A 570 -0.53 16.27 9.80
CA SER A 570 0.91 16.16 10.02
C SER A 570 1.38 14.94 10.83
N ARG A 571 1.86 13.89 10.16
CA ARG A 571 2.64 12.82 10.79
C ARG A 571 4.02 13.38 11.12
N GLY A 572 4.54 13.05 12.28
CA GLY A 572 5.87 13.50 12.67
C GLY A 572 5.96 14.98 13.04
N VAL A 573 4.86 15.54 13.57
CA VAL A 573 4.84 16.82 14.29
C VAL A 573 4.80 16.51 15.78
N GLU A 574 5.40 17.37 16.58
CA GLU A 574 5.43 17.29 18.02
C GLU A 574 3.99 17.25 18.62
N PRO A 575 3.72 16.47 19.66
CA PRO A 575 2.37 16.32 20.24
C PRO A 575 1.73 17.65 20.64
N PHE A 576 2.47 18.59 21.24
CA PHE A 576 1.92 19.90 21.61
C PHE A 576 1.44 20.73 20.41
N LEU A 577 2.14 20.66 19.26
CA LEU A 577 1.70 21.33 18.02
C LEU A 577 0.48 20.64 17.39
N LYS A 578 0.37 19.31 17.53
CA LYS A 578 -0.84 18.59 17.11
C LYS A 578 -2.04 19.02 17.92
N LYS A 579 -1.88 19.12 19.27
CA LYS A 579 -2.95 19.61 20.15
C LYS A 579 -3.38 21.03 19.80
N LEU A 580 -2.41 21.92 19.54
CA LEU A 580 -2.70 23.29 19.08
C LEU A 580 -3.46 23.31 17.75
N THR A 581 -3.04 22.51 16.77
CA THR A 581 -3.71 22.44 15.46
C THR A 581 -5.11 21.88 15.61
N HIS A 582 -5.30 20.87 16.45
CA HIS A 582 -6.61 20.28 16.72
C HIS A 582 -7.54 21.28 17.41
N SER A 583 -7.08 21.97 18.47
CA SER A 583 -7.85 23.01 19.17
C SER A 583 -8.19 24.16 18.21
N LEU A 584 -7.24 24.63 17.39
CA LEU A 584 -7.49 25.63 16.35
C LEU A 584 -8.65 25.22 15.42
N ILE A 585 -8.61 24.01 14.87
CA ILE A 585 -9.60 23.55 13.92
C ILE A 585 -10.97 23.44 14.59
N ARG A 586 -11.04 22.90 15.79
CA ARG A 586 -12.30 22.77 16.57
C ARG A 586 -12.88 24.13 16.93
N PHE A 587 -12.03 25.09 17.30
CA PHE A 587 -12.43 26.49 17.52
C PHE A 587 -12.99 27.13 16.22
N LEU A 588 -12.27 27.02 15.12
CA LEU A 588 -12.66 27.62 13.84
C LEU A 588 -13.98 27.02 13.31
N LEU A 589 -14.17 25.72 13.47
CA LEU A 589 -15.40 25.05 13.07
C LEU A 589 -16.57 25.26 14.07
N GLY A 590 -16.33 25.91 15.21
CA GLY A 590 -17.35 26.21 16.21
C GLY A 590 -17.72 25.03 17.12
N VAL A 591 -16.85 24.03 17.21
CA VAL A 591 -17.00 22.88 18.13
C VAL A 591 -16.52 23.24 19.53
N GLU A 592 -15.47 24.07 19.62
CA GLU A 592 -14.95 24.64 20.87
C GLU A 592 -15.16 26.16 20.90
N ALA A 593 -15.54 26.68 22.07
CA ALA A 593 -15.77 28.11 22.22
C ALA A 593 -14.48 28.91 22.52
N GLU A 594 -13.49 28.26 23.12
CA GLU A 594 -12.25 28.92 23.53
C GLU A 594 -11.24 29.00 22.38
N SER A 595 -10.71 30.19 22.18
CA SER A 595 -9.60 30.41 21.24
C SER A 595 -8.31 29.74 21.73
N PRO A 596 -7.53 29.08 20.86
CA PRO A 596 -6.27 28.45 21.25
C PRO A 596 -5.15 29.44 21.60
N VAL A 597 -5.39 30.76 21.58
CA VAL A 597 -4.40 31.79 21.98
C VAL A 597 -3.89 31.58 23.40
N GLY A 598 -4.78 31.30 24.35
CA GLY A 598 -4.38 31.00 25.74
C GLY A 598 -3.50 29.75 25.83
N LEU A 599 -3.79 28.72 25.05
CA LEU A 599 -2.97 27.51 24.99
C LEU A 599 -1.57 27.79 24.36
N VAL A 600 -1.48 28.68 23.38
CA VAL A 600 -0.20 29.13 22.79
C VAL A 600 0.66 29.80 23.86
N GLU A 601 0.06 30.71 24.67
CA GLU A 601 0.77 31.44 25.73
C GLU A 601 1.20 30.48 26.84
N GLU A 602 0.35 29.54 27.23
CA GLU A 602 0.68 28.49 28.19
C GLU A 602 1.88 27.66 27.72
N TYR A 603 1.85 27.15 26.47
CA TYR A 603 2.97 26.37 25.94
C TYR A 603 4.25 27.20 25.87
N ARG A 604 4.18 28.46 25.40
CA ARG A 604 5.35 29.35 25.37
C ARG A 604 6.00 29.50 26.73
N LYS A 605 5.20 29.79 27.76
CA LYS A 605 5.64 29.88 29.14
C LYS A 605 6.27 28.58 29.64
N ARG A 606 5.58 27.46 29.53
CA ARG A 606 6.02 26.14 30.03
C ARG A 606 7.28 25.63 29.31
N ILE A 607 7.43 25.90 28.00
CA ILE A 607 8.65 25.57 27.25
C ILE A 607 9.82 26.42 27.74
N SER A 608 9.63 27.75 27.90
CA SER A 608 10.67 28.68 28.38
C SER A 608 11.14 28.34 29.78
N GLU A 609 10.23 27.91 30.66
CA GLU A 609 10.52 27.52 32.05
C GLU A 609 11.00 26.06 32.17
N SER A 610 11.10 25.32 31.04
CA SER A 610 11.46 23.89 31.01
C SER A 610 10.55 23.02 31.89
N THR A 611 9.24 23.36 31.98
CA THR A 611 8.23 22.67 32.78
C THR A 611 7.27 21.82 31.93
N LEU A 612 7.32 21.94 30.60
CA LEU A 612 6.52 21.08 29.72
C LEU A 612 7.10 19.65 29.71
N PRO A 613 6.30 18.60 29.89
CA PRO A 613 6.77 17.23 29.82
C PRO A 613 7.44 16.96 28.45
N VAL A 614 8.61 16.33 28.46
CA VAL A 614 9.35 16.04 27.22
C VAL A 614 8.56 15.21 26.22
N ALA A 615 7.63 14.36 26.70
CA ALA A 615 6.74 13.56 25.85
C ALA A 615 5.85 14.44 24.94
N GLU A 616 5.49 15.65 25.37
CA GLU A 616 4.74 16.62 24.56
C GLU A 616 5.58 17.23 23.44
N LEU A 617 6.90 17.27 23.62
CA LEU A 617 7.88 17.82 22.69
C LEU A 617 8.52 16.74 21.80
N ALA A 618 8.44 15.48 22.19
CA ALA A 618 9.11 14.39 21.50
C ALA A 618 8.38 14.00 20.21
N LYS A 619 9.09 14.07 19.10
CA LYS A 619 8.62 13.75 17.77
C LYS A 619 8.80 12.25 17.48
N GLY A 620 7.76 11.60 16.96
CA GLY A 620 7.83 10.20 16.55
C GLY A 620 7.93 10.04 15.04
N GLU A 621 8.90 9.25 14.56
CA GLU A 621 9.09 8.92 13.15
C GLU A 621 9.29 7.42 12.96
N ILE A 622 8.76 6.88 11.85
CA ILE A 622 8.95 5.48 11.48
C ILE A 622 10.32 5.32 10.80
N LEU A 623 11.10 4.34 11.24
CA LEU A 623 12.39 4.04 10.64
C LEU A 623 12.23 3.47 9.22
N GLY A 624 12.86 4.14 8.27
CA GLY A 624 12.90 3.67 6.88
C GLY A 624 14.02 2.66 6.58
N MET A 625 14.93 2.43 7.55
CA MET A 625 16.08 1.55 7.42
C MET A 625 16.45 0.99 8.80
N ASN A 626 16.92 -0.27 8.87
CA ASN A 626 17.46 -0.82 10.11
C ASN A 626 18.67 0.00 10.59
N PRO A 627 18.81 0.26 11.90
CA PRO A 627 19.92 1.06 12.44
C PRO A 627 21.32 0.57 12.02
N ASP A 628 21.56 -0.73 12.02
CA ASP A 628 22.86 -1.28 11.60
C ASP A 628 23.14 -1.08 10.10
N ALA A 629 22.10 -1.11 9.26
CA ALA A 629 22.23 -0.81 7.84
C ALA A 629 22.45 0.70 7.63
N TYR A 630 21.77 1.55 8.41
CA TYR A 630 21.96 2.98 8.41
C TYR A 630 23.37 3.37 8.86
N GLU A 631 23.90 2.76 9.91
CA GLU A 631 25.28 2.98 10.41
C GLU A 631 26.32 2.68 9.31
N ARG A 632 26.16 1.53 8.60
CA ARG A 632 27.02 1.20 7.44
C ARG A 632 26.86 2.17 6.28
N PHE A 633 25.62 2.58 5.98
CA PHE A 633 25.34 3.58 4.94
C PHE A 633 26.04 4.92 5.20
N ILE A 634 25.97 5.42 6.44
CA ILE A 634 26.65 6.67 6.84
C ILE A 634 28.15 6.51 6.86
N ALA A 635 28.70 5.38 7.34
CA ALA A 635 30.14 5.08 7.31
C ALA A 635 30.69 5.05 5.88
N GLY A 636 29.88 4.66 4.90
CA GLY A 636 30.20 4.71 3.47
C GLY A 636 29.99 6.08 2.82
N GLY A 637 29.74 7.16 3.60
CA GLY A 637 29.53 8.52 3.08
C GLY A 637 28.10 8.83 2.64
N GLY A 638 27.13 7.98 2.98
CA GLY A 638 25.70 8.15 2.63
C GLY A 638 25.07 9.40 3.26
N LYS A 639 24.15 10.04 2.52
CA LYS A 639 23.37 11.22 2.94
C LYS A 639 21.92 11.07 2.49
N PRO A 640 20.94 11.79 3.12
CA PRO A 640 21.08 12.65 4.29
C PRO A 640 21.11 11.87 5.62
N ARG A 641 21.69 12.46 6.65
CA ARG A 641 21.53 11.98 8.04
C ARG A 641 20.14 12.35 8.57
N ARG A 642 19.55 11.45 9.37
CA ARG A 642 18.19 11.60 9.90
C ARG A 642 18.18 11.54 11.42
N ALA A 643 17.45 12.47 12.05
CA ALA A 643 17.36 12.56 13.50
C ALA A 643 16.79 11.27 14.15
N SER A 644 15.74 10.70 13.58
CA SER A 644 15.16 9.43 14.04
C SER A 644 16.13 8.25 13.98
N SER A 645 16.92 8.14 12.90
CA SER A 645 17.91 7.08 12.76
C SER A 645 19.10 7.24 13.69
N GLU A 646 19.56 8.49 13.89
CA GLU A 646 20.64 8.81 14.85
C GLU A 646 20.17 8.58 16.31
N ALA A 647 18.90 8.85 16.63
CA ALA A 647 18.32 8.50 17.91
C ALA A 647 18.22 6.97 18.08
N ALA A 648 17.81 6.24 17.03
CA ALA A 648 17.72 4.78 17.05
C ALA A 648 19.05 4.10 17.35
N LEU A 649 20.17 4.65 16.85
CA LEU A 649 21.51 4.11 17.15
C LEU A 649 21.89 4.20 18.64
N GLN A 650 21.23 5.06 19.41
CA GLN A 650 21.49 5.26 20.86
C GLN A 650 20.63 4.34 21.73
N MET A 651 19.64 3.64 21.15
CA MET A 651 18.73 2.77 21.87
C MET A 651 19.33 1.37 22.05
N SER A 652 19.00 0.73 23.18
CA SER A 652 19.32 -0.67 23.44
C SER A 652 18.07 -1.33 24.08
N PRO A 653 17.46 -2.30 23.39
CA PRO A 653 17.80 -2.79 22.06
C PRO A 653 17.53 -1.75 20.95
N ARG A 654 18.25 -1.88 19.82
CA ARG A 654 18.01 -1.02 18.64
C ARG A 654 16.68 -1.37 17.99
N PRO A 655 15.82 -0.39 17.67
CA PRO A 655 14.54 -0.65 17.00
C PRO A 655 14.75 -1.14 15.56
N ARG A 656 13.74 -1.80 14.99
CA ARG A 656 13.77 -2.32 13.61
C ARG A 656 13.24 -1.30 12.60
N MET A 657 13.53 -1.53 11.33
CA MET A 657 12.88 -0.82 10.23
C MET A 657 11.35 -1.06 10.29
N GLY A 658 10.58 0.02 10.14
CA GLY A 658 9.12 0.00 10.31
C GLY A 658 8.65 0.36 11.72
N GLU A 659 9.51 0.26 12.73
CA GLU A 659 9.18 0.69 14.09
C GLU A 659 9.28 2.21 14.24
N ARG A 660 8.52 2.73 15.20
CA ARG A 660 8.47 4.15 15.51
C ARG A 660 9.55 4.50 16.53
N VAL A 661 10.40 5.47 16.21
CA VAL A 661 11.36 6.07 17.14
C VAL A 661 10.85 7.43 17.58
N THR A 662 10.65 7.59 18.88
CA THR A 662 10.28 8.87 19.50
C THR A 662 11.53 9.53 20.07
N TYR A 663 11.80 10.77 19.67
CA TYR A 663 12.99 11.50 20.04
C TYR A 663 12.70 12.99 20.30
N TYR A 664 13.57 13.61 21.06
CA TYR A 664 13.55 15.06 21.33
C TYR A 664 14.91 15.68 20.97
N ILE A 665 14.96 17.01 20.94
CA ILE A 665 16.16 17.75 20.56
C ILE A 665 16.79 18.40 21.81
N THR A 666 18.09 18.18 22.02
CA THR A 666 18.88 18.73 23.10
C THR A 666 19.50 20.11 22.69
N PRO A 667 19.95 20.94 23.65
CA PRO A 667 20.55 22.24 23.37
C PRO A 667 21.75 22.16 22.41
N LYS A 668 21.97 23.24 21.65
CA LYS A 668 23.14 23.40 20.77
C LYS A 668 24.44 23.36 21.57
N GLN A 669 25.42 22.63 21.03
CA GLN A 669 26.78 22.57 21.57
C GLN A 669 27.79 22.85 20.46
N LYS A 670 29.05 23.26 20.84
CA LYS A 670 30.12 23.48 19.88
C LYS A 670 30.33 22.22 19.00
N GLY A 671 30.18 22.37 17.70
CA GLY A 671 30.27 21.27 16.72
C GLY A 671 29.02 20.40 16.60
N ARG A 672 27.93 20.63 17.38
CA ARG A 672 26.65 19.92 17.31
C ARG A 672 25.49 20.92 17.18
N THR A 673 25.22 21.36 15.96
CA THR A 673 24.21 22.39 15.65
C THR A 673 23.00 21.85 14.91
N SER A 674 23.18 20.78 14.13
CA SER A 674 22.09 20.16 13.36
C SER A 674 21.19 19.27 14.23
N ASP A 675 19.90 19.20 13.90
CA ASP A 675 18.92 18.42 14.67
C ASP A 675 19.30 16.94 14.77
N TRP A 676 19.82 16.33 13.70
CA TRP A 676 20.25 14.93 13.72
C TRP A 676 21.40 14.67 14.72
N GLN A 677 22.26 15.66 14.99
CA GLN A 677 23.37 15.55 15.98
C GLN A 677 22.88 15.66 17.41
N ARG A 678 21.75 16.34 17.62
CA ARG A 678 21.17 16.70 18.92
C ARG A 678 19.99 15.81 19.30
N ALA A 679 19.51 14.96 18.37
CA ALA A 679 18.41 14.06 18.62
C ALA A 679 18.76 13.03 19.69
N ARG A 680 17.86 12.84 20.66
CA ARG A 680 17.96 11.86 21.74
C ARG A 680 16.66 11.06 21.82
N PRO A 681 16.73 9.73 22.01
CA PRO A 681 15.53 8.92 22.25
C PRO A 681 14.78 9.39 23.48
N LEU A 682 13.46 9.43 23.42
CA LEU A 682 12.62 9.76 24.57
C LEU A 682 12.88 8.84 25.77
N ALA A 683 13.10 7.54 25.52
CA ALA A 683 13.40 6.54 26.54
C ALA A 683 14.69 6.83 27.34
N LEU A 684 15.60 7.65 26.79
CA LEU A 684 16.86 8.07 27.46
C LEU A 684 16.80 9.52 27.97
N TYR A 685 15.60 10.06 28.17
CA TYR A 685 15.45 11.42 28.69
C TYR A 685 15.96 11.52 30.13
N ASP A 686 16.86 12.48 30.34
CA ASP A 686 17.40 12.86 31.65
C ASP A 686 17.39 14.39 31.73
N ARG A 687 16.59 14.91 32.66
CA ARG A 687 16.39 16.37 32.81
C ARG A 687 17.70 17.13 33.13
N ASP A 688 18.60 16.51 33.87
CA ASP A 688 19.82 17.14 34.33
C ASP A 688 20.99 16.97 33.36
N ARG A 689 21.07 15.81 32.70
CA ARG A 689 22.19 15.47 31.84
C ARG A 689 21.91 15.73 30.36
N ALA A 690 20.66 15.62 29.95
CA ALA A 690 20.24 15.80 28.57
C ALA A 690 18.87 16.49 28.48
N PRO A 691 18.72 17.74 28.96
CA PRO A 691 17.48 18.50 28.87
C PRO A 691 17.09 18.73 27.40
N TYR A 692 15.82 19.04 27.16
CA TYR A 692 15.41 19.52 25.85
C TYR A 692 15.85 20.96 25.60
N ASP A 693 15.90 21.39 24.34
CA ASP A 693 16.27 22.76 23.91
C ASP A 693 15.01 23.65 23.87
N PRO A 694 14.78 24.55 24.84
CA PRO A 694 13.63 25.46 24.83
C PRO A 694 13.58 26.36 23.57
N ASP A 695 14.72 26.86 23.11
CA ASP A 695 14.77 27.77 21.95
C ASP A 695 14.35 27.06 20.67
N HIS A 696 14.71 25.77 20.51
CA HIS A 696 14.27 24.95 19.39
C HIS A 696 12.76 24.85 19.36
N TYR A 697 12.12 24.54 20.50
CA TYR A 697 10.67 24.33 20.56
C TYR A 697 9.86 25.62 20.55
N ILE A 698 10.39 26.71 21.08
CA ILE A 698 9.83 28.08 20.89
C ILE A 698 9.86 28.42 19.39
N GLY A 699 10.98 28.17 18.70
CA GLY A 699 11.04 28.35 17.24
C GLY A 699 10.00 27.53 16.48
N LYS A 700 9.70 26.28 16.91
CA LYS A 700 8.62 25.47 16.34
C LYS A 700 7.22 26.06 16.58
N LEU A 701 7.00 26.62 17.78
CA LEU A 701 5.76 27.33 18.12
C LEU A 701 5.58 28.59 17.28
N ASP A 702 6.66 29.34 17.07
CA ASP A 702 6.66 30.54 16.23
C ASP A 702 6.39 30.17 14.74
N ASP A 703 6.99 29.11 14.23
CA ASP A 703 6.69 28.57 12.90
C ASP A 703 5.21 28.15 12.75
N TRP A 704 4.58 27.65 13.81
CA TRP A 704 3.15 27.33 13.85
C TRP A 704 2.30 28.60 13.82
N LEU A 705 2.67 29.63 14.60
CA LEU A 705 1.99 30.92 14.60
C LEU A 705 2.10 31.64 13.26
N ASP A 706 3.24 31.59 12.60
CA ASP A 706 3.43 32.17 11.25
C ASP A 706 2.47 31.53 10.23
N ARG A 707 2.13 30.26 10.41
CA ARG A 707 1.19 29.53 9.51
C ARG A 707 -0.27 29.77 9.84
N TYR A 708 -0.62 29.71 11.11
CA TYR A 708 -2.00 29.61 11.56
C TYR A 708 -2.50 30.81 12.37
N GLY A 709 -1.59 31.64 12.88
CA GLY A 709 -1.93 32.76 13.79
C GLY A 709 -2.90 33.78 13.19
N LYS A 710 -2.85 33.97 11.86
CA LYS A 710 -3.81 34.86 11.15
C LYS A 710 -5.28 34.47 11.35
N PHE A 711 -5.58 33.19 11.58
CA PHE A 711 -6.95 32.70 11.77
C PHE A 711 -7.49 32.94 13.20
N ILE A 712 -6.61 33.27 14.14
CA ILE A 712 -6.96 33.52 15.56
C ILE A 712 -6.51 34.91 16.04
N GLY A 713 -6.05 35.77 15.13
CA GLY A 713 -5.58 37.11 15.47
C GLY A 713 -4.29 37.14 16.28
N ALA A 714 -3.49 36.06 16.23
CA ALA A 714 -2.19 35.95 16.91
C ALA A 714 -1.05 35.97 15.90
N SER A 715 0.14 36.48 16.33
CA SER A 715 1.35 36.50 15.51
C SER A 715 2.57 36.08 16.32
N ALA A 716 3.56 35.50 15.65
CA ALA A 716 4.84 35.23 16.25
C ALA A 716 5.55 36.57 16.59
N PRO A 717 6.32 36.63 17.69
CA PRO A 717 7.15 37.81 17.97
C PRO A 717 8.22 37.98 16.88
N PRO A 718 8.66 39.20 16.57
CA PRO A 718 9.67 39.45 15.55
C PRO A 718 10.95 38.65 15.87
N ARG A 719 11.41 37.84 14.92
CA ARG A 719 12.65 37.06 15.08
C ARG A 719 13.82 37.99 15.24
N LYS A 720 14.65 37.77 16.27
CA LYS A 720 15.93 38.46 16.38
C LYS A 720 16.72 38.15 15.11
N ALA A 721 17.13 39.20 14.38
CA ALA A 721 17.92 39.04 13.17
C ALA A 721 19.21 38.26 13.53
N ASP A 722 19.44 37.16 12.80
CA ASP A 722 20.66 36.36 12.93
C ASP A 722 21.81 37.25 12.47
N SER A 723 22.68 37.71 13.41
CA SER A 723 23.78 38.60 13.16
C SER A 723 24.88 38.07 12.21
N ARG A 724 24.62 36.95 11.54
CA ARG A 724 25.53 36.25 10.61
C ARG A 724 25.23 36.47 9.12
N GLN A 725 24.21 37.26 8.76
CA GLN A 725 23.95 37.61 7.35
C GLN A 725 24.70 38.85 6.86
N GLY A 726 25.57 39.44 7.68
CA GLY A 726 26.33 40.63 7.36
C GLY A 726 27.77 40.45 6.85
N GLU A 727 28.26 39.20 6.66
CA GLU A 727 29.67 38.97 6.23
C GLU A 727 29.80 38.19 4.91
N LEU A 728 28.84 38.30 4.02
CA LEU A 728 28.97 37.83 2.64
C LEU A 728 28.36 38.86 1.68
N LEU A 729 29.03 39.97 1.54
CA LEU A 729 29.02 40.89 0.39
C LEU A 729 30.45 41.18 0.00
#